data_a2e7b06ff40dec1355f601cf1bfc32fa
#
_entry.id   a2e7b06ff40dec1355f601cf1bfc32fa
#
_cell.length_a   1.000
_cell.length_b   1.000
_cell.length_c   1.000
_cell.angle_alpha   90.00
_cell.angle_beta   90.00
_cell.angle_gamma   90.00
#
_symmetry.space_group_name_H-M   'P 1'
#
loop_
_entity.id
_entity.type
_entity.pdbx_description
1 polymer ?
#
loop_
_entity_poly.entity_id
_entity_poly.type
_entity_poly.pdbx_seq_one_letter_code
_entity_poly.pdbx_strand_id
1 'polypeptide(L)'
;MNQQSRRHVRWFDTLTTDDLAVVGGKNASLGELVGALGSRGIRVPDGFATTAEAYREFVAANSLAEAVRPRLEAWRKGECSLEVTGAEIRRLFLEARIPPDLTAAVADAYKRLSDRYLAEAVDVAVRSSATAEDLPEASFAGQQDTYLNVRGEAALLEACQRCFASLFTDRAITYRETRGYDHLTIALSVGVQKMVRSDRAGAGVLFTIDTDTGFPDLVLIDAAWGLGELVVKGGVTPDQYVVFKPFLDDAALTPITGRTMGSKRKKLVYVSPDAEGAVPTGAGASGGTVVRETTTEERRACVLSDEEILQLARWGVAIEAHYGRPMDIEWAKDGDSGDLFVVQARPETVQSRRESTVFRTYTLRERGEELTRGLAIGDAVAAGEACVLGSAESIGEFRDGSILVTRTTDPDWGPVMRRAAAIVTDQGGRTSHAAIVSRELGIPAIVGTGDATDLLADGREITVSCAEGEEGRVYEGRLAFDTTEMDVEDVPATRTRIMINIADPGAALRWWRLPCRGVGLARIEYLVSNVLRVHPMALARFDELEDDDVRAQIEELTAGYEDRTDYFVEGLARGIATIAASRYPDPVIVRTSDFKTNEYARLLGGAQFEPEEENPMLGWRGAARYYDKGYREGFALECRALRRVREEIGFRNVIVMIPFCRTPAEADRVLGEMGRHGLERGREALQVYVMAEVPSNVIEAAEFARRFDGFSIGSNDLTQLALGVDRDSARLAHLFDERSPTVRKLIRMLLASAHAAGRPVGICGQAPSDKPEFARFLVRAGIDSISLNPDSVLRIIELVAEEEAANPRAGRPEPHDRNGRRADADRREIERQRTLPAT
;
A
#
# COMPACT_ATOMS: atom_id res chain seq x y z
N MET A 1 36.22 28.53 -2.75
CA MET A 1 36.53 27.75 -4.01
C MET A 1 36.95 28.72 -5.10
N ASN A 2 38.09 28.45 -5.76
CA ASN A 2 38.56 29.19 -6.90
C ASN A 2 37.54 28.99 -8.06
N GLN A 3 37.41 29.91 -9.00
CA GLN A 3 36.48 29.85 -10.14
C GLN A 3 36.62 28.56 -10.95
N GLN A 4 37.83 28.02 -11.04
CA GLN A 4 38.18 26.75 -11.69
C GLN A 4 37.62 25.50 -10.94
N SER A 5 37.63 25.50 -9.60
CA SER A 5 37.04 24.40 -8.81
C SER A 5 35.52 24.36 -8.95
N ARG A 6 34.85 25.50 -9.13
CA ARG A 6 33.38 25.58 -9.35
C ARG A 6 32.94 25.02 -10.70
N ARG A 7 33.84 24.88 -11.67
CA ARG A 7 33.58 24.30 -12.99
C ARG A 7 33.37 22.79 -12.92
N HIS A 8 34.13 22.09 -12.05
CA HIS A 8 34.12 20.63 -11.98
C HIS A 8 33.30 20.05 -10.81
N VAL A 9 33.14 20.82 -9.70
CA VAL A 9 32.47 20.35 -8.49
C VAL A 9 31.51 21.39 -7.95
N ARG A 10 30.31 20.93 -7.53
CA ARG A 10 29.27 21.72 -6.86
C ARG A 10 28.87 21.06 -5.55
N TRP A 11 28.76 21.81 -4.46
CA TRP A 11 28.26 21.32 -3.18
C TRP A 11 26.73 21.25 -3.20
N PHE A 12 26.14 20.26 -2.54
CA PHE A 12 24.68 20.11 -2.49
C PHE A 12 23.98 21.35 -1.92
N ASP A 13 24.55 21.99 -0.90
CA ASP A 13 24.03 23.23 -0.32
C ASP A 13 24.01 24.44 -1.28
N THR A 14 24.53 24.30 -2.50
CA THR A 14 24.55 25.35 -3.53
C THR A 14 23.74 24.99 -4.77
N LEU A 15 23.07 23.86 -4.78
CA LEU A 15 22.32 23.34 -5.93
C LEU A 15 20.83 23.54 -5.73
N THR A 16 20.13 23.70 -6.85
CA THR A 16 18.69 23.78 -6.96
C THR A 16 18.18 22.89 -8.11
N THR A 17 16.88 22.75 -8.26
CA THR A 17 16.27 22.06 -9.40
C THR A 17 16.65 22.67 -10.76
N ASP A 18 17.03 23.95 -10.83
CA ASP A 18 17.49 24.60 -12.06
C ASP A 18 18.87 24.09 -12.52
N ASP A 19 19.65 23.47 -11.65
CA ASP A 19 20.96 22.91 -11.96
C ASP A 19 20.91 21.50 -12.61
N LEU A 20 19.72 20.98 -12.98
CA LEU A 20 19.54 19.66 -13.58
C LEU A 20 20.46 19.41 -14.77
N ALA A 21 20.60 20.37 -15.69
CA ALA A 21 21.49 20.26 -16.86
C ALA A 21 22.99 20.23 -16.49
N VAL A 22 23.34 20.67 -15.26
CA VAL A 22 24.72 20.76 -14.76
C VAL A 22 25.11 19.54 -13.95
N VAL A 23 24.21 19.04 -13.08
CA VAL A 23 24.54 17.97 -12.11
C VAL A 23 23.64 16.74 -12.20
N GLY A 24 22.69 16.71 -13.14
CA GLY A 24 21.70 15.63 -13.28
C GLY A 24 20.59 15.68 -12.22
N GLY A 25 19.51 14.91 -12.46
CA GLY A 25 18.28 15.00 -11.67
C GLY A 25 18.46 14.66 -10.20
N LYS A 26 19.13 13.56 -9.88
CA LYS A 26 19.34 13.10 -8.48
C LYS A 26 20.11 14.14 -7.65
N ASN A 27 21.20 14.68 -8.19
CA ASN A 27 22.01 15.67 -7.46
C ASN A 27 21.31 17.01 -7.32
N ALA A 28 20.57 17.46 -8.34
CA ALA A 28 19.76 18.65 -8.28
C ALA A 28 18.65 18.52 -7.22
N SER A 29 17.96 17.38 -7.16
CA SER A 29 16.95 17.08 -6.15
C SER A 29 17.54 17.06 -4.73
N LEU A 30 18.72 16.44 -4.52
CA LEU A 30 19.40 16.48 -3.21
C LEU A 30 19.74 17.92 -2.79
N GLY A 31 20.21 18.74 -3.71
CA GLY A 31 20.47 20.16 -3.44
C GLY A 31 19.22 20.93 -3.05
N GLU A 32 18.13 20.74 -3.75
CA GLU A 32 16.83 21.33 -3.43
C GLU A 32 16.36 20.94 -2.03
N LEU A 33 16.48 19.65 -1.67
CA LEU A 33 16.13 19.16 -0.33
C LEU A 33 16.97 19.84 0.77
N VAL A 34 18.27 19.99 0.55
CA VAL A 34 19.18 20.67 1.51
C VAL A 34 18.83 22.14 1.63
N GLY A 35 18.66 22.84 0.52
CA GLY A 35 18.43 24.29 0.49
C GLY A 35 17.03 24.70 0.95
N ALA A 36 16.01 24.16 0.31
CA ALA A 36 14.63 24.57 0.53
C ALA A 36 13.98 23.93 1.77
N LEU A 37 14.30 22.68 2.07
CA LEU A 37 13.61 21.89 3.10
C LEU A 37 14.42 21.65 4.37
N GLY A 38 15.70 21.97 4.40
CA GLY A 38 16.52 21.91 5.61
C GLY A 38 15.95 22.72 6.78
N SER A 39 15.37 23.89 6.50
CA SER A 39 14.69 24.73 7.51
C SER A 39 13.43 24.10 8.10
N ARG A 40 12.84 23.09 7.46
CA ARG A 40 11.70 22.29 7.94
C ARG A 40 12.13 21.06 8.74
N GLY A 41 13.43 20.94 9.06
CA GLY A 41 13.99 19.84 9.84
C GLY A 41 14.24 18.56 9.05
N ILE A 42 14.13 18.60 7.72
CA ILE A 42 14.48 17.45 6.85
C ILE A 42 16.00 17.38 6.77
N ARG A 43 16.55 16.24 7.19
CA ARG A 43 18.00 16.01 7.19
C ARG A 43 18.40 15.28 5.93
N VAL A 44 19.41 15.82 5.24
CA VAL A 44 20.04 15.21 4.08
C VAL A 44 21.53 15.11 4.38
N PRO A 45 22.20 13.97 4.12
CA PRO A 45 23.63 13.88 4.32
C PRO A 45 24.40 14.84 3.42
N ASP A 46 25.45 15.48 3.96
CA ASP A 46 26.33 16.36 3.21
C ASP A 46 26.97 15.67 2.01
N GLY A 47 27.30 16.46 1.00
CA GLY A 47 28.00 15.96 -0.17
C GLY A 47 28.25 17.01 -1.24
N PHE A 48 28.78 16.54 -2.33
CA PHE A 48 29.05 17.34 -3.53
C PHE A 48 28.81 16.51 -4.79
N ALA A 49 28.66 17.18 -5.92
CA ALA A 49 28.51 16.56 -7.22
C ALA A 49 29.61 17.01 -8.18
N THR A 50 30.12 16.13 -9.03
CA THR A 50 30.85 16.56 -10.23
C THR A 50 29.87 17.15 -11.24
N THR A 51 30.32 17.97 -12.17
CA THR A 51 29.45 18.59 -13.18
C THR A 51 29.40 17.75 -14.47
N ALA A 52 28.36 17.95 -15.28
CA ALA A 52 28.30 17.42 -16.65
C ALA A 52 29.47 17.94 -17.52
N GLU A 53 30.01 19.14 -17.23
CA GLU A 53 31.17 19.67 -17.89
C GLU A 53 32.43 18.88 -17.56
N ALA A 54 32.60 18.46 -16.31
CA ALA A 54 33.68 17.57 -15.88
C ALA A 54 33.69 16.23 -16.65
N TYR A 55 32.49 15.65 -16.85
CA TYR A 55 32.33 14.45 -17.69
C TYR A 55 32.71 14.71 -19.15
N ARG A 56 32.24 15.80 -19.76
CA ARG A 56 32.57 16.14 -21.14
C ARG A 56 34.08 16.37 -21.32
N GLU A 57 34.71 17.02 -20.36
CA GLU A 57 36.16 17.23 -20.36
C GLU A 57 36.93 15.90 -20.26
N PHE A 58 36.48 14.98 -19.39
CA PHE A 58 37.07 13.63 -19.30
C PHE A 58 36.95 12.86 -20.63
N VAL A 59 35.77 12.89 -21.28
CA VAL A 59 35.53 12.28 -22.59
C VAL A 59 36.43 12.88 -23.67
N ALA A 60 36.53 14.20 -23.72
CA ALA A 60 37.32 14.92 -24.73
C ALA A 60 38.84 14.71 -24.56
N ALA A 61 39.33 14.80 -23.30
CA ALA A 61 40.78 14.63 -23.02
C ALA A 61 41.33 13.23 -23.42
N ASN A 62 40.44 12.24 -23.48
CA ASN A 62 40.77 10.87 -23.84
C ASN A 62 40.23 10.43 -25.21
N SER A 63 39.70 11.35 -26.04
CA SER A 63 39.08 11.06 -27.34
C SER A 63 38.09 9.88 -27.32
N LEU A 64 37.33 9.75 -26.21
CA LEU A 64 36.44 8.61 -26.03
C LEU A 64 35.27 8.61 -27.01
N ALA A 65 34.79 9.80 -27.42
CA ALA A 65 33.69 9.89 -28.38
C ALA A 65 34.05 9.27 -29.74
N GLU A 66 35.27 9.50 -30.22
CA GLU A 66 35.81 8.93 -31.45
C GLU A 66 36.01 7.42 -31.35
N ALA A 67 36.37 6.90 -30.16
CA ALA A 67 36.54 5.50 -29.91
C ALA A 67 35.21 4.73 -29.72
N VAL A 68 34.20 5.35 -29.13
CA VAL A 68 32.89 4.75 -28.84
C VAL A 68 32.02 4.63 -30.09
N ARG A 69 31.96 5.69 -30.93
CA ARG A 69 31.07 5.77 -32.10
C ARG A 69 31.19 4.55 -33.04
N PRO A 70 32.38 4.10 -33.48
CA PRO A 70 32.47 2.93 -34.35
C PRO A 70 31.93 1.65 -33.73
N ARG A 71 32.05 1.49 -32.39
CA ARG A 71 31.58 0.30 -31.67
C ARG A 71 30.05 0.23 -31.64
N LEU A 72 29.38 1.36 -31.38
CA LEU A 72 27.93 1.46 -31.42
C LEU A 72 27.40 1.24 -32.85
N GLU A 73 28.11 1.74 -33.88
CA GLU A 73 27.75 1.52 -35.28
C GLU A 73 27.92 0.05 -35.71
N ALA A 74 28.99 -0.65 -35.28
CA ALA A 74 29.18 -2.07 -35.51
C ALA A 74 28.06 -2.91 -34.86
N TRP A 75 27.67 -2.57 -33.62
CA TRP A 75 26.55 -3.22 -32.95
C TRP A 75 25.24 -3.00 -33.72
N ARG A 76 24.91 -1.78 -34.10
CA ARG A 76 23.70 -1.48 -34.90
C ARG A 76 23.63 -2.21 -36.22
N LYS A 77 24.78 -2.52 -36.82
CA LYS A 77 24.87 -3.33 -38.05
C LYS A 77 24.80 -4.83 -37.79
N GLY A 78 24.79 -5.29 -36.51
CA GLY A 78 24.79 -6.69 -36.16
C GLY A 78 26.17 -7.38 -36.29
N GLU A 79 27.26 -6.60 -36.37
CA GLU A 79 28.62 -7.10 -36.49
C GLU A 79 29.18 -7.64 -35.15
N CYS A 80 28.64 -7.20 -34.04
CA CYS A 80 28.96 -7.68 -32.67
C CYS A 80 27.73 -7.66 -31.77
N SER A 81 27.76 -8.43 -30.67
CA SER A 81 26.69 -8.44 -29.66
C SER A 81 26.72 -7.19 -28.80
N LEU A 82 25.58 -6.88 -28.16
CA LEU A 82 25.46 -5.76 -27.21
C LEU A 82 26.43 -5.92 -26.03
N GLU A 83 26.51 -7.13 -25.49
CA GLU A 83 27.39 -7.47 -24.36
C GLU A 83 28.85 -7.16 -24.65
N VAL A 84 29.36 -7.61 -25.82
CA VAL A 84 30.73 -7.34 -26.27
C VAL A 84 30.95 -5.84 -26.45
N THR A 85 29.99 -5.15 -27.10
CA THR A 85 30.09 -3.72 -27.37
C THR A 85 30.09 -2.92 -26.05
N GLY A 86 29.18 -3.23 -25.14
CA GLY A 86 29.06 -2.58 -23.82
C GLY A 86 30.33 -2.80 -22.97
N ALA A 87 30.85 -4.04 -22.93
CA ALA A 87 32.07 -4.38 -22.21
C ALA A 87 33.32 -3.64 -22.76
N GLU A 88 33.45 -3.57 -24.09
CA GLU A 88 34.55 -2.83 -24.72
C GLU A 88 34.51 -1.33 -24.45
N ILE A 89 33.31 -0.74 -24.51
CA ILE A 89 33.16 0.69 -24.24
C ILE A 89 33.47 0.98 -22.77
N ARG A 90 32.92 0.20 -21.83
CA ARG A 90 33.20 0.35 -20.38
C ARG A 90 34.73 0.24 -20.12
N ARG A 91 35.42 -0.69 -20.78
CA ARG A 91 36.86 -0.84 -20.64
C ARG A 91 37.61 0.41 -21.09
N LEU A 92 37.22 1.06 -22.20
CA LEU A 92 37.82 2.34 -22.63
C LEU A 92 37.69 3.43 -21.55
N PHE A 93 36.55 3.54 -20.91
CA PHE A 93 36.30 4.49 -19.81
C PHE A 93 37.16 4.17 -18.58
N LEU A 94 37.33 2.90 -18.24
CA LEU A 94 38.11 2.47 -17.06
C LEU A 94 39.63 2.59 -17.27
N GLU A 95 40.11 2.51 -18.50
CA GLU A 95 41.53 2.66 -18.87
C GLU A 95 41.90 4.16 -19.12
N ALA A 96 40.93 5.04 -19.26
CA ALA A 96 41.11 6.45 -19.52
C ALA A 96 41.73 7.19 -18.32
N ARG A 97 42.46 8.27 -18.55
CA ARG A 97 43.06 9.07 -17.48
C ARG A 97 42.12 10.21 -17.06
N ILE A 98 41.89 10.33 -15.76
CA ILE A 98 41.16 11.49 -15.23
C ILE A 98 42.01 12.73 -15.39
N PRO A 99 41.50 13.86 -15.96
CA PRO A 99 42.22 15.10 -16.08
C PRO A 99 42.77 15.60 -14.74
N PRO A 100 44.02 16.14 -14.67
CA PRO A 100 44.61 16.55 -13.40
C PRO A 100 43.77 17.59 -12.64
N ASP A 101 43.17 18.53 -13.36
CA ASP A 101 42.32 19.59 -12.76
C ASP A 101 41.04 18.99 -12.13
N LEU A 102 40.44 17.99 -12.77
CA LEU A 102 39.30 17.25 -12.22
C LEU A 102 39.71 16.43 -11.00
N THR A 103 40.83 15.70 -11.08
CA THR A 103 41.42 14.98 -9.97
C THR A 103 41.60 15.90 -8.73
N ALA A 104 42.25 17.04 -8.92
CA ALA A 104 42.49 17.98 -7.85
C ALA A 104 41.19 18.55 -7.26
N ALA A 105 40.20 18.86 -8.10
CA ALA A 105 38.93 19.39 -7.65
C ALA A 105 38.12 18.39 -6.80
N VAL A 106 38.08 17.10 -7.19
CA VAL A 106 37.41 16.02 -6.43
C VAL A 106 38.14 15.75 -5.14
N ALA A 107 39.49 15.68 -5.16
CA ALA A 107 40.31 15.46 -3.98
C ALA A 107 40.17 16.59 -2.94
N ASP A 108 40.17 17.87 -3.35
CA ASP A 108 39.93 19.01 -2.45
C ASP A 108 38.54 18.96 -1.84
N ALA A 109 37.53 18.66 -2.64
CA ALA A 109 36.15 18.52 -2.13
C ALA A 109 35.99 17.38 -1.13
N TYR A 110 36.59 16.21 -1.40
CA TYR A 110 36.55 15.06 -0.51
C TYR A 110 37.30 15.34 0.82
N LYS A 111 38.46 15.97 0.74
CA LYS A 111 39.20 16.40 1.93
C LYS A 111 38.34 17.34 2.80
N ARG A 112 37.73 18.33 2.20
CA ARG A 112 36.85 19.27 2.90
C ARG A 112 35.62 18.58 3.50
N LEU A 113 35.04 17.57 2.82
CA LEU A 113 33.98 16.75 3.36
C LEU A 113 34.47 15.96 4.57
N SER A 114 35.66 15.34 4.48
CA SER A 114 36.29 14.61 5.60
C SER A 114 36.56 15.52 6.80
N ASP A 115 37.03 16.74 6.56
CA ASP A 115 37.29 17.74 7.60
C ASP A 115 35.98 18.16 8.32
N ARG A 116 34.86 18.30 7.61
CA ARG A 116 33.53 18.58 8.20
C ARG A 116 33.09 17.50 9.21
N TYR A 117 33.44 16.24 8.94
CA TYR A 117 33.09 15.10 9.80
C TYR A 117 34.21 14.68 10.75
N LEU A 118 35.29 15.49 10.87
CA LEU A 118 36.45 15.23 11.71
C LEU A 118 37.06 13.83 11.48
N ALA A 119 37.02 13.37 10.24
CA ALA A 119 37.49 12.07 9.80
C ALA A 119 38.71 12.22 8.89
N GLU A 120 39.69 11.31 8.98
CA GLU A 120 40.84 11.28 8.06
C GLU A 120 40.38 10.93 6.63
N ALA A 121 39.44 10.00 6.51
CA ALA A 121 38.83 9.57 5.26
C ALA A 121 37.35 9.18 5.50
N VAL A 122 36.44 10.13 5.27
CA VAL A 122 35.00 9.92 5.45
C VAL A 122 34.46 8.89 4.49
N ASP A 123 33.56 8.02 4.95
CA ASP A 123 32.85 7.06 4.10
C ASP A 123 31.76 7.74 3.27
N VAL A 124 31.75 7.46 1.99
CA VAL A 124 30.82 8.09 1.04
C VAL A 124 30.10 7.06 0.16
N ALA A 125 28.90 7.41 -0.26
CA ALA A 125 28.22 6.81 -1.40
C ALA A 125 28.58 7.61 -2.66
N VAL A 126 28.94 6.91 -3.72
CA VAL A 126 29.27 7.49 -5.02
C VAL A 126 28.22 7.05 -6.02
N ARG A 127 27.39 8.01 -6.49
CA ARG A 127 26.19 7.74 -7.29
C ARG A 127 26.24 8.46 -8.61
N SER A 128 25.84 7.79 -9.68
CA SER A 128 25.62 8.41 -10.98
C SER A 128 24.34 9.24 -11.01
N SER A 129 24.36 10.36 -11.73
CA SER A 129 23.20 11.22 -11.98
C SER A 129 23.30 11.76 -13.43
N ALA A 130 22.48 11.21 -14.33
CA ALA A 130 22.51 11.61 -15.73
C ALA A 130 21.70 12.91 -15.95
N THR A 131 22.14 13.73 -16.91
CA THR A 131 21.42 14.98 -17.27
C THR A 131 20.09 14.76 -17.99
N ALA A 132 19.81 13.53 -18.43
CA ALA A 132 18.53 13.10 -19.00
C ALA A 132 17.73 12.22 -18.03
N GLU A 133 18.18 12.07 -16.80
CA GLU A 133 17.49 11.30 -15.75
C GLU A 133 16.41 12.17 -15.10
N ASP A 134 15.28 11.55 -14.75
CA ASP A 134 14.12 12.21 -14.11
C ASP A 134 13.40 13.28 -14.97
N LEU A 135 13.51 13.16 -16.30
CA LEU A 135 12.64 13.92 -17.18
C LEU A 135 11.20 13.39 -17.06
N PRO A 136 10.17 14.24 -17.21
CA PRO A 136 8.76 13.84 -17.07
C PRO A 136 8.36 12.64 -17.92
N GLU A 137 9.06 12.34 -19.00
CA GLU A 137 8.75 11.27 -19.94
C GLU A 137 9.74 10.09 -19.92
N ALA A 138 10.79 10.14 -19.07
CA ALA A 138 11.86 9.14 -19.08
C ALA A 138 12.33 8.80 -17.66
N SER A 139 12.05 7.59 -17.20
CA SER A 139 12.61 7.05 -15.97
C SER A 139 13.85 6.21 -16.29
N PHE A 140 15.04 6.67 -15.85
CA PHE A 140 16.30 5.92 -15.90
C PHE A 140 16.52 5.08 -14.63
N ALA A 141 15.46 4.78 -13.87
CA ALA A 141 15.58 4.08 -12.59
C ALA A 141 16.30 2.73 -12.73
N GLY A 142 17.29 2.50 -11.87
CA GLY A 142 18.03 1.23 -11.81
C GLY A 142 19.00 0.96 -12.95
N GLN A 143 19.26 1.91 -13.86
CA GLN A 143 20.10 1.65 -15.03
C GLN A 143 21.60 1.97 -14.84
N GLN A 144 21.95 2.59 -13.73
CA GLN A 144 23.30 3.08 -13.43
C GLN A 144 23.76 2.60 -12.05
N ASP A 145 25.09 2.56 -11.86
CA ASP A 145 25.71 1.97 -10.67
C ASP A 145 25.84 2.96 -9.52
N THR A 146 25.77 2.42 -8.29
CA THR A 146 26.07 3.10 -7.04
C THR A 146 27.14 2.33 -6.28
N TYR A 147 28.14 3.03 -5.74
CA TYR A 147 29.22 2.44 -4.94
C TYR A 147 29.12 2.94 -3.50
N LEU A 148 28.93 2.00 -2.57
CA LEU A 148 28.73 2.28 -1.16
C LEU A 148 30.00 2.07 -0.34
N ASN A 149 30.13 2.78 0.78
CA ASN A 149 31.26 2.69 1.72
C ASN A 149 32.62 2.91 1.04
N VAL A 150 32.70 3.87 0.12
CA VAL A 150 33.95 4.27 -0.52
C VAL A 150 34.75 5.13 0.45
N ARG A 151 36.06 4.85 0.66
CA ARG A 151 36.95 5.57 1.56
C ARG A 151 38.28 5.85 0.91
N GLY A 152 38.73 7.10 1.08
CA GLY A 152 40.02 7.57 0.59
C GLY A 152 39.96 8.07 -0.86
N GLU A 153 40.88 8.98 -1.18
CA GLU A 153 40.90 9.73 -2.44
C GLU A 153 41.01 8.79 -3.66
N ALA A 154 41.92 7.82 -3.62
CA ALA A 154 42.16 6.90 -4.73
C ALA A 154 40.89 6.06 -5.05
N ALA A 155 40.24 5.52 -4.02
CA ALA A 155 39.01 4.73 -4.17
C ALA A 155 37.86 5.60 -4.68
N LEU A 156 37.77 6.86 -4.23
CA LEU A 156 36.76 7.80 -4.71
C LEU A 156 36.93 8.12 -6.20
N LEU A 157 38.14 8.40 -6.67
CA LEU A 157 38.42 8.66 -8.07
C LEU A 157 38.12 7.44 -8.95
N GLU A 158 38.47 6.24 -8.48
CA GLU A 158 38.11 4.99 -9.15
C GLU A 158 36.59 4.82 -9.25
N ALA A 159 35.85 5.08 -8.15
CA ALA A 159 34.40 4.99 -8.13
C ALA A 159 33.75 6.03 -9.07
N CYS A 160 34.28 7.25 -9.14
CA CYS A 160 33.83 8.26 -10.11
C CYS A 160 34.00 7.80 -11.55
N GLN A 161 35.14 7.20 -11.86
CA GLN A 161 35.43 6.67 -13.20
C GLN A 161 34.50 5.49 -13.55
N ARG A 162 34.24 4.60 -12.62
CA ARG A 162 33.26 3.52 -12.77
C ARG A 162 31.84 4.07 -12.98
N CYS A 163 31.42 5.13 -12.26
CA CYS A 163 30.17 5.81 -12.53
C CYS A 163 30.12 6.34 -13.98
N PHE A 164 31.18 6.94 -14.49
CA PHE A 164 31.24 7.36 -15.89
C PHE A 164 31.09 6.20 -16.87
N ALA A 165 31.72 5.08 -16.60
CA ALA A 165 31.62 3.87 -17.41
C ALA A 165 30.21 3.25 -17.38
N SER A 166 29.45 3.40 -16.26
CA SER A 166 28.10 2.83 -16.09
C SER A 166 27.06 3.42 -17.06
N LEU A 167 27.34 4.57 -17.67
CA LEU A 167 26.51 5.10 -18.75
C LEU A 167 26.43 4.16 -19.97
N PHE A 168 27.38 3.22 -20.10
CA PHE A 168 27.47 2.24 -21.19
C PHE A 168 27.28 0.80 -20.69
N THR A 169 26.47 0.59 -19.67
CA THR A 169 25.91 -0.74 -19.37
C THR A 169 24.97 -1.16 -20.50
N ASP A 170 24.84 -2.46 -20.73
CA ASP A 170 24.02 -3.01 -21.80
C ASP A 170 22.57 -2.52 -21.71
N ARG A 171 22.02 -2.47 -20.49
CA ARG A 171 20.69 -1.91 -20.19
C ARG A 171 20.58 -0.42 -20.53
N ALA A 172 21.61 0.39 -20.20
CA ALA A 172 21.60 1.81 -20.49
C ALA A 172 21.72 2.11 -21.99
N ILE A 173 22.50 1.29 -22.73
CA ILE A 173 22.59 1.36 -24.20
C ILE A 173 21.24 1.01 -24.83
N THR A 174 20.64 -0.11 -24.46
CA THR A 174 19.33 -0.56 -24.97
C THR A 174 18.24 0.45 -24.72
N TYR A 175 18.17 1.01 -23.50
CA TYR A 175 17.16 2.01 -23.15
C TYR A 175 17.27 3.25 -24.04
N ARG A 176 18.47 3.81 -24.21
CA ARG A 176 18.66 4.99 -25.05
C ARG A 176 18.34 4.74 -26.52
N GLU A 177 18.73 3.57 -27.03
CA GLU A 177 18.42 3.17 -28.41
C GLU A 177 16.91 3.06 -28.64
N THR A 178 16.18 2.40 -27.71
CA THR A 178 14.73 2.23 -27.78
C THR A 178 13.99 3.58 -27.73
N ARG A 179 14.53 4.58 -27.03
CA ARG A 179 13.97 5.92 -26.89
C ARG A 179 14.48 6.92 -27.94
N GLY A 180 15.43 6.52 -28.82
CA GLY A 180 15.99 7.38 -29.83
C GLY A 180 16.94 8.46 -29.31
N TYR A 181 17.53 8.28 -28.11
CA TYR A 181 18.52 9.22 -27.57
C TYR A 181 19.91 8.94 -28.15
N ASP A 182 20.63 10.02 -28.52
CA ASP A 182 22.05 9.90 -28.92
C ASP A 182 22.90 9.55 -27.69
N HIS A 183 23.68 8.46 -27.79
CA HIS A 183 24.50 7.91 -26.72
C HIS A 183 25.60 8.86 -26.23
N LEU A 184 26.05 9.80 -27.07
CA LEU A 184 27.17 10.70 -26.78
C LEU A 184 26.74 12.11 -26.35
N THR A 185 25.46 12.45 -26.47
CA THR A 185 24.93 13.77 -26.04
C THR A 185 24.60 13.81 -24.57
N ILE A 186 24.23 12.66 -23.98
CA ILE A 186 23.92 12.55 -22.56
C ILE A 186 25.23 12.63 -21.75
N ALA A 187 25.25 13.55 -20.79
CA ALA A 187 26.35 13.69 -19.84
C ALA A 187 25.98 13.12 -18.49
N LEU A 188 27.01 12.74 -17.72
CA LEU A 188 26.86 12.20 -16.38
C LEU A 188 27.50 13.13 -15.34
N SER A 189 26.83 13.31 -14.25
CA SER A 189 27.37 13.85 -13.00
C SER A 189 27.53 12.72 -11.99
N VAL A 190 28.47 12.84 -11.08
CA VAL A 190 28.69 11.88 -9.99
C VAL A 190 28.42 12.57 -8.67
N GLY A 191 27.42 12.14 -7.93
CA GLY A 191 27.16 12.58 -6.57
C GLY A 191 28.03 11.81 -5.57
N VAL A 192 28.69 12.54 -4.69
CA VAL A 192 29.49 12.02 -3.58
C VAL A 192 28.83 12.48 -2.30
N GLN A 193 28.18 11.55 -1.61
CA GLN A 193 27.36 11.82 -0.44
C GLN A 193 27.91 11.07 0.79
N LYS A 194 27.96 11.74 1.95
CA LYS A 194 28.32 11.09 3.22
C LYS A 194 27.40 9.89 3.47
N MET A 195 27.96 8.75 3.79
CA MET A 195 27.19 7.56 4.16
C MET A 195 26.49 7.75 5.51
N VAL A 196 25.21 7.38 5.56
CA VAL A 196 24.46 7.18 6.81
C VAL A 196 24.76 5.77 7.32
N ARG A 197 25.06 5.62 8.59
CA ARG A 197 25.45 4.32 9.17
C ARG A 197 24.25 3.41 9.42
N SER A 198 23.42 3.25 8.39
CA SER A 198 22.25 2.36 8.43
C SER A 198 22.62 0.87 8.47
N ASP A 199 23.89 0.53 8.17
CA ASP A 199 24.41 -0.81 8.38
C ASP A 199 24.29 -1.29 9.84
N ARG A 200 24.14 -0.37 10.81
CA ARG A 200 23.93 -0.60 12.23
C ARG A 200 22.50 -0.32 12.70
N ALA A 201 21.65 0.12 11.81
CA ALA A 201 20.24 0.42 12.07
C ALA A 201 19.38 -0.09 10.91
N GLY A 202 18.64 0.77 10.22
CA GLY A 202 17.79 0.40 9.10
C GLY A 202 17.70 1.48 8.04
N ALA A 203 17.18 1.09 6.89
CA ALA A 203 16.90 1.97 5.76
C ALA A 203 15.70 1.47 4.98
N GLY A 204 15.19 2.29 4.08
CA GLY A 204 14.07 1.90 3.25
C GLY A 204 13.64 2.96 2.25
N VAL A 205 12.42 2.80 1.79
CA VAL A 205 11.77 3.71 0.85
C VAL A 205 10.45 4.22 1.42
N LEU A 206 10.01 5.36 0.93
CA LEU A 206 8.76 5.99 1.31
C LEU A 206 8.07 6.53 0.05
N PHE A 207 6.78 6.23 -0.10
CA PHE A 207 5.93 6.78 -1.15
C PHE A 207 4.85 7.66 -0.55
N THR A 208 4.63 8.81 -1.16
CA THR A 208 3.58 9.74 -0.71
C THR A 208 2.24 9.51 -1.43
N ILE A 209 2.01 8.33 -1.94
CA ILE A 209 0.77 7.86 -2.58
C ILE A 209 0.70 6.34 -2.38
N ASP A 210 -0.50 5.78 -2.37
CA ASP A 210 -0.63 4.33 -2.49
C ASP A 210 -0.19 3.89 -3.90
N THR A 211 0.87 3.12 -3.96
CA THR A 211 1.48 2.70 -5.23
C THR A 211 0.64 1.66 -5.99
N ASP A 212 -0.35 1.04 -5.37
CA ASP A 212 -1.24 0.05 -6.00
C ASP A 212 -2.50 0.71 -6.55
N THR A 213 -3.18 1.51 -5.74
CA THR A 213 -4.50 2.07 -6.06
C THR A 213 -4.46 3.53 -6.52
N GLY A 214 -3.33 4.21 -6.30
CA GLY A 214 -3.21 5.65 -6.53
C GLY A 214 -4.00 6.48 -5.52
N PHE A 215 -4.33 5.93 -4.34
CA PHE A 215 -5.00 6.70 -3.30
C PHE A 215 -4.05 7.74 -2.70
N PRO A 216 -4.39 9.06 -2.79
CA PRO A 216 -3.43 10.12 -2.53
C PRO A 216 -3.18 10.41 -1.04
N ASP A 217 -4.09 10.02 -0.15
CA ASP A 217 -4.07 10.44 1.25
C ASP A 217 -3.28 9.48 2.17
N LEU A 218 -2.44 8.62 1.58
CA LEU A 218 -1.57 7.72 2.33
C LEU A 218 -0.08 8.01 2.08
N VAL A 219 0.73 7.73 3.10
CA VAL A 219 2.17 7.55 3.01
C VAL A 219 2.47 6.08 3.27
N LEU A 220 3.18 5.44 2.35
CA LEU A 220 3.70 4.08 2.50
C LEU A 220 5.18 4.14 2.86
N ILE A 221 5.60 3.39 3.88
CA ILE A 221 7.00 3.33 4.32
C ILE A 221 7.41 1.87 4.40
N ASP A 222 8.43 1.49 3.64
CA ASP A 222 9.08 0.19 3.74
C ASP A 222 10.39 0.34 4.51
N ALA A 223 10.71 -0.63 5.36
CA ALA A 223 11.86 -0.58 6.23
C ALA A 223 12.52 -1.96 6.40
N ALA A 224 13.84 -2.03 6.27
CA ALA A 224 14.60 -3.23 6.59
C ALA A 224 15.89 -2.88 7.33
N TRP A 225 16.45 -3.87 8.03
CA TRP A 225 17.73 -3.72 8.69
C TRP A 225 18.87 -3.59 7.69
N GLY A 226 19.84 -2.76 8.00
CA GLY A 226 21.01 -2.55 7.19
C GLY A 226 20.87 -1.47 6.12
N LEU A 227 21.72 -1.55 5.10
CA LEU A 227 21.74 -0.60 3.99
C LEU A 227 20.53 -0.80 3.06
N GLY A 228 19.96 0.28 2.54
CA GLY A 228 18.70 0.30 1.77
C GLY A 228 18.75 -0.44 0.41
N GLU A 229 19.92 -0.78 -0.09
CA GLU A 229 20.07 -1.41 -1.41
C GLU A 229 19.28 -2.72 -1.55
N LEU A 230 19.17 -3.54 -0.47
CA LEU A 230 18.37 -4.77 -0.49
C LEU A 230 16.86 -4.50 -0.59
N VAL A 231 16.37 -3.41 0.00
CA VAL A 231 14.96 -3.01 -0.12
C VAL A 231 14.66 -2.57 -1.55
N VAL A 232 15.48 -1.68 -2.09
CA VAL A 232 15.33 -1.15 -3.46
C VAL A 232 15.42 -2.27 -4.51
N LYS A 233 16.32 -3.24 -4.32
CA LYS A 233 16.48 -4.40 -5.24
C LYS A 233 15.47 -5.53 -4.97
N GLY A 234 14.61 -5.43 -3.97
CA GLY A 234 13.66 -6.49 -3.61
C GLY A 234 14.30 -7.77 -3.05
N GLY A 235 15.54 -7.66 -2.58
CA GLY A 235 16.29 -8.81 -2.02
C GLY A 235 15.89 -9.18 -0.58
N VAL A 236 14.95 -8.45 0.01
CA VAL A 236 14.41 -8.66 1.36
C VAL A 236 12.93 -8.31 1.38
N THR A 237 12.15 -9.01 2.22
CA THR A 237 10.77 -8.62 2.53
C THR A 237 10.78 -7.67 3.72
N PRO A 238 10.54 -6.35 3.51
CA PRO A 238 10.65 -5.32 4.54
C PRO A 238 9.44 -5.30 5.48
N ASP A 239 9.56 -4.60 6.62
CA ASP A 239 8.40 -4.09 7.33
C ASP A 239 7.72 -3.02 6.49
N GLN A 240 6.40 -2.96 6.56
CA GLN A 240 5.61 -1.98 5.86
C GLN A 240 4.72 -1.21 6.82
N TYR A 241 4.72 0.12 6.71
CA TYR A 241 3.90 1.01 7.50
C TYR A 241 3.07 1.90 6.58
N VAL A 242 1.82 2.14 6.99
CA VAL A 242 0.86 2.97 6.26
C VAL A 242 0.38 4.09 7.17
N VAL A 243 0.50 5.33 6.73
CA VAL A 243 0.13 6.51 7.51
C VAL A 243 -0.88 7.35 6.75
N PHE A 244 -1.96 7.78 7.42
CA PHE A 244 -2.99 8.62 6.83
C PHE A 244 -2.61 10.10 6.95
N LYS A 245 -2.35 10.75 5.82
CA LYS A 245 -1.83 12.12 5.73
C LYS A 245 -2.70 13.18 6.44
N PRO A 246 -4.04 13.20 6.26
CA PRO A 246 -4.86 14.28 6.80
C PRO A 246 -4.83 14.46 8.32
N PHE A 247 -4.31 13.47 9.07
CA PHE A 247 -4.25 13.54 10.54
C PHE A 247 -2.83 13.80 11.08
N LEU A 248 -1.83 13.94 10.22
CA LEU A 248 -0.42 14.09 10.63
C LEU A 248 -0.14 15.37 11.44
N ASP A 249 -0.93 16.43 11.26
CA ASP A 249 -0.74 17.70 11.96
C ASP A 249 -1.34 17.71 13.37
N ASP A 250 -2.20 16.74 13.70
CA ASP A 250 -2.76 16.58 15.05
C ASP A 250 -1.81 15.75 15.91
N ALA A 251 -1.11 16.41 16.82
CA ALA A 251 -0.13 15.76 17.72
C ALA A 251 -0.77 14.78 18.74
N ALA A 252 -2.10 14.82 18.91
CA ALA A 252 -2.82 13.91 19.79
C ALA A 252 -3.14 12.57 19.11
N LEU A 253 -2.96 12.49 17.78
CA LEU A 253 -3.29 11.31 16.97
C LEU A 253 -2.06 10.54 16.54
N THR A 254 -2.24 9.24 16.37
CA THR A 254 -1.25 8.32 15.80
C THR A 254 -1.84 7.69 14.53
N PRO A 255 -1.85 8.41 13.39
CA PRO A 255 -2.57 8.00 12.18
C PRO A 255 -1.87 6.88 11.40
N ILE A 256 -1.31 5.90 12.09
CA ILE A 256 -0.73 4.68 11.50
C ILE A 256 -1.87 3.70 11.27
N THR A 257 -2.30 3.59 10.00
CA THR A 257 -3.43 2.75 9.59
C THR A 257 -3.02 1.34 9.19
N GLY A 258 -1.73 1.10 8.94
CA GLY A 258 -1.21 -0.21 8.59
C GLY A 258 0.17 -0.47 9.17
N ARG A 259 0.41 -1.71 9.60
CA ARG A 259 1.73 -2.21 10.01
C ARG A 259 1.81 -3.69 9.69
N THR A 260 2.73 -4.06 8.81
CA THR A 260 3.00 -5.44 8.44
C THR A 260 4.46 -5.73 8.70
N MET A 261 4.74 -6.73 9.51
CA MET A 261 6.11 -7.17 9.79
C MET A 261 6.61 -8.05 8.67
N GLY A 262 7.71 -7.64 8.02
CA GLY A 262 8.40 -8.42 7.01
C GLY A 262 9.27 -9.52 7.61
N SER A 263 9.62 -10.52 6.82
CA SER A 263 10.52 -11.60 7.27
C SER A 263 11.95 -11.13 7.53
N LYS A 264 12.39 -10.07 6.89
CA LYS A 264 13.71 -9.39 7.05
C LYS A 264 14.89 -10.35 7.25
N ARG A 265 14.92 -11.46 6.51
CA ARG A 265 15.89 -12.56 6.73
C ARG A 265 17.34 -12.15 6.49
N LYS A 266 17.58 -11.12 5.69
CA LYS A 266 18.92 -10.66 5.28
C LYS A 266 19.06 -9.15 5.50
N LYS A 267 20.29 -8.73 5.76
CA LYS A 267 20.70 -7.31 5.81
C LYS A 267 22.02 -7.12 5.09
N LEU A 268 22.20 -5.95 4.48
CA LEU A 268 23.45 -5.53 3.86
C LEU A 268 24.21 -4.66 4.86
N VAL A 269 25.46 -5.03 5.14
CA VAL A 269 26.31 -4.31 6.11
C VAL A 269 27.69 -4.06 5.54
N TYR A 270 28.46 -3.18 6.17
CA TYR A 270 29.85 -2.98 5.80
C TYR A 270 30.69 -4.24 6.07
N VAL A 271 31.65 -4.50 5.18
CA VAL A 271 32.69 -5.53 5.42
C VAL A 271 33.51 -5.07 6.60
N SER A 272 33.56 -5.91 7.67
CA SER A 272 34.46 -5.69 8.78
C SER A 272 35.89 -6.08 8.36
N PRO A 273 36.93 -5.31 8.72
CA PRO A 273 38.32 -5.68 8.45
C PRO A 273 38.74 -7.04 9.02
N ASP A 274 38.01 -7.51 10.05
CA ASP A 274 38.30 -8.75 10.79
C ASP A 274 37.49 -9.97 10.30
N ALA A 275 36.70 -9.85 9.22
CA ALA A 275 35.83 -10.94 8.76
C ALA A 275 36.54 -11.87 7.80
N GLU A 276 37.08 -12.99 8.28
CA GLU A 276 37.52 -14.12 7.46
C GLU A 276 36.33 -14.73 6.70
N GLY A 277 36.41 -14.79 5.36
CA GLY A 277 35.49 -15.55 4.50
C GLY A 277 34.34 -14.75 3.87
N ALA A 278 34.25 -13.45 4.02
CA ALA A 278 33.25 -12.63 3.34
C ALA A 278 33.63 -12.40 1.87
N VAL A 279 32.80 -12.86 0.93
CA VAL A 279 32.93 -12.50 -0.50
C VAL A 279 32.31 -11.11 -0.68
N PRO A 280 33.08 -10.06 -1.01
CA PRO A 280 32.51 -8.73 -1.24
C PRO A 280 31.57 -8.73 -2.45
N THR A 281 30.37 -8.24 -2.27
CA THR A 281 29.47 -7.94 -3.38
C THR A 281 29.86 -6.58 -3.96
N GLY A 282 30.53 -6.59 -5.11
CA GLY A 282 31.01 -5.39 -5.78
C GLY A 282 32.55 -5.37 -5.89
N ALA A 283 33.08 -5.42 -7.11
CA ALA A 283 34.50 -5.40 -7.38
C ALA A 283 35.09 -4.00 -7.15
N GLY A 284 35.86 -3.81 -6.08
CA GLY A 284 36.63 -2.60 -5.81
C GLY A 284 37.26 -2.60 -4.44
N ALA A 285 38.54 -2.38 -4.39
CA ALA A 285 39.35 -2.39 -3.18
C ALA A 285 38.91 -1.33 -2.16
N SER A 286 38.91 -1.72 -0.88
CA SER A 286 38.68 -0.97 0.34
C SER A 286 37.26 -0.48 0.61
N GLY A 287 36.53 -1.21 1.42
CA GLY A 287 35.29 -0.75 2.05
C GLY A 287 33.99 -1.37 1.54
N GLY A 288 34.01 -2.55 0.90
CA GLY A 288 32.84 -3.21 0.34
C GLY A 288 31.70 -3.50 1.34
N THR A 289 30.57 -3.96 0.82
CA THR A 289 29.40 -4.42 1.59
C THR A 289 29.27 -5.94 1.50
N VAL A 290 28.63 -6.53 2.49
CA VAL A 290 28.37 -7.98 2.54
C VAL A 290 26.94 -8.22 3.03
N VAL A 291 26.27 -9.19 2.44
CA VAL A 291 24.97 -9.67 2.90
C VAL A 291 25.18 -10.60 4.09
N ARG A 292 24.46 -10.36 5.17
CA ARG A 292 24.39 -11.20 6.38
C ARG A 292 22.97 -11.58 6.68
N GLU A 293 22.80 -12.73 7.34
CA GLU A 293 21.52 -13.10 7.93
C GLU A 293 21.22 -12.22 9.15
N THR A 294 19.96 -11.88 9.35
CA THR A 294 19.47 -11.20 10.54
C THR A 294 19.32 -12.18 11.70
N THR A 295 19.45 -11.69 12.93
CA THR A 295 19.17 -12.45 14.14
C THR A 295 17.66 -12.71 14.29
N THR A 296 17.30 -13.66 15.14
CA THR A 296 15.89 -13.92 15.47
C THR A 296 15.22 -12.69 16.11
N GLU A 297 15.97 -11.93 16.91
CA GLU A 297 15.50 -10.70 17.56
C GLU A 297 15.20 -9.62 16.50
N GLU A 298 16.12 -9.39 15.55
CA GLU A 298 15.91 -8.44 14.44
C GLU A 298 14.70 -8.81 13.57
N ARG A 299 14.47 -10.11 13.33
CA ARG A 299 13.31 -10.56 12.54
C ARG A 299 11.99 -10.28 13.26
N ARG A 300 11.97 -10.32 14.59
CA ARG A 300 10.78 -10.10 15.42
C ARG A 300 10.56 -8.65 15.84
N ALA A 301 11.55 -7.80 15.68
CA ALA A 301 11.46 -6.38 16.00
C ALA A 301 11.05 -5.55 14.78
N CYS A 302 10.22 -4.52 15.02
CA CYS A 302 9.96 -3.47 14.02
C CYS A 302 11.24 -2.64 13.82
N VAL A 303 11.52 -2.25 12.57
CA VAL A 303 12.71 -1.43 12.24
C VAL A 303 12.56 0.00 12.72
N LEU A 304 11.33 0.53 12.75
CA LEU A 304 11.00 1.91 13.13
C LEU A 304 10.06 1.94 14.33
N SER A 305 10.24 2.95 15.19
CA SER A 305 9.26 3.34 16.20
C SER A 305 8.11 4.16 15.61
N ASP A 306 7.02 4.34 16.36
CA ASP A 306 5.88 5.14 15.89
C ASP A 306 6.27 6.60 15.65
N GLU A 307 7.11 7.18 16.49
CA GLU A 307 7.63 8.54 16.33
C GLU A 307 8.44 8.68 15.04
N GLU A 308 9.28 7.69 14.73
CA GLU A 308 10.10 7.67 13.51
C GLU A 308 9.24 7.51 12.26
N ILE A 309 8.22 6.65 12.30
CA ILE A 309 7.24 6.49 11.22
C ILE A 309 6.52 7.81 10.94
N LEU A 310 6.01 8.48 11.99
CA LEU A 310 5.31 9.76 11.84
C LEU A 310 6.24 10.88 11.40
N GLN A 311 7.50 10.87 11.83
CA GLN A 311 8.50 11.84 11.38
C GLN A 311 8.79 11.69 9.89
N LEU A 312 9.03 10.47 9.42
CA LEU A 312 9.23 10.18 7.99
C LEU A 312 8.00 10.56 7.16
N ALA A 313 6.80 10.25 7.65
CA ALA A 313 5.55 10.61 6.97
C ALA A 313 5.39 12.13 6.85
N ARG A 314 5.67 12.91 7.91
CA ARG A 314 5.65 14.38 7.85
C ARG A 314 6.68 14.93 6.86
N TRP A 315 7.88 14.33 6.80
CA TRP A 315 8.89 14.73 5.82
C TRP A 315 8.41 14.42 4.40
N GLY A 316 7.83 13.23 4.17
CA GLY A 316 7.26 12.87 2.89
C GLY A 316 6.20 13.86 2.40
N VAL A 317 5.25 14.21 3.26
CA VAL A 317 4.21 15.21 2.94
C VAL A 317 4.81 16.59 2.67
N ALA A 318 5.82 17.02 3.44
CA ALA A 318 6.49 18.31 3.22
C ALA A 318 7.26 18.34 1.90
N ILE A 319 7.86 17.21 1.49
CA ILE A 319 8.56 17.07 0.20
C ILE A 319 7.51 17.05 -0.93
N GLU A 320 6.44 16.27 -0.80
CA GLU A 320 5.35 16.24 -1.78
C GLU A 320 4.75 17.63 -2.02
N ALA A 321 4.46 18.36 -0.94
CA ALA A 321 3.92 19.72 -1.02
C ALA A 321 4.89 20.70 -1.71
N HIS A 322 6.20 20.51 -1.53
CA HIS A 322 7.22 21.33 -2.19
C HIS A 322 7.28 21.07 -3.70
N TYR A 323 7.23 19.80 -4.11
CA TYR A 323 7.29 19.42 -5.53
C TYR A 323 5.92 19.45 -6.23
N GLY A 324 4.82 19.59 -5.49
CA GLY A 324 3.46 19.62 -6.01
C GLY A 324 2.98 18.32 -6.66
N ARG A 325 3.59 17.20 -6.31
CA ARG A 325 3.28 15.86 -6.87
C ARG A 325 3.71 14.74 -5.94
N PRO A 326 3.12 13.52 -6.08
CA PRO A 326 3.56 12.36 -5.32
C PRO A 326 5.04 12.03 -5.51
N MET A 327 5.69 11.58 -4.44
CA MET A 327 7.13 11.38 -4.38
C MET A 327 7.50 9.95 -3.99
N ASP A 328 8.62 9.48 -4.51
CA ASP A 328 9.38 8.29 -4.15
C ASP A 328 10.66 8.75 -3.44
N ILE A 329 10.82 8.36 -2.17
CA ILE A 329 11.85 8.88 -1.27
C ILE A 329 12.62 7.72 -0.66
N GLU A 330 13.96 7.73 -0.80
CA GLU A 330 14.84 6.83 -0.06
C GLU A 330 15.25 7.48 1.26
N TRP A 331 15.18 6.72 2.34
CA TRP A 331 15.55 7.16 3.69
C TRP A 331 16.51 6.19 4.36
N ALA A 332 17.26 6.68 5.34
CA ALA A 332 18.17 5.87 6.15
C ALA A 332 18.22 6.40 7.59
N LYS A 333 18.35 5.48 8.55
CA LYS A 333 18.58 5.76 9.98
C LYS A 333 20.04 5.52 10.32
N ASP A 334 20.66 6.50 10.96
CA ASP A 334 22.04 6.38 11.42
C ASP A 334 22.09 5.61 12.73
N GLY A 335 22.82 4.49 12.75
CA GLY A 335 22.93 3.63 13.93
C GLY A 335 23.84 4.18 15.03
N ASP A 336 24.63 5.22 14.76
CA ASP A 336 25.50 5.86 15.74
C ASP A 336 24.79 7.03 16.45
N SER A 337 24.03 7.84 15.71
CA SER A 337 23.29 8.99 16.27
C SER A 337 21.79 8.72 16.53
N GLY A 338 21.21 7.72 15.87
CA GLY A 338 19.77 7.46 15.88
C GLY A 338 18.97 8.38 14.93
N ASP A 339 19.61 9.31 14.24
CA ASP A 339 18.94 10.28 13.38
C ASP A 339 18.46 9.67 12.06
N LEU A 340 17.32 10.15 11.58
CA LEU A 340 16.78 9.83 10.26
C LEU A 340 17.32 10.82 9.21
N PHE A 341 17.53 10.32 8.00
CA PHE A 341 17.98 11.09 6.85
C PHE A 341 17.20 10.71 5.59
N VAL A 342 16.91 11.70 4.74
CA VAL A 342 16.50 11.50 3.35
C VAL A 342 17.76 11.41 2.50
N VAL A 343 17.91 10.32 1.74
CA VAL A 343 19.12 10.08 0.92
C VAL A 343 18.88 10.24 -0.57
N GLN A 344 17.61 10.23 -1.00
CA GLN A 344 17.17 10.56 -2.36
C GLN A 344 15.68 10.88 -2.35
N ALA A 345 15.22 11.77 -3.25
CA ALA A 345 13.80 11.96 -3.55
C ALA A 345 13.61 12.19 -5.05
N ARG A 346 12.55 11.60 -5.60
CA ARG A 346 12.15 11.77 -7.01
C ARG A 346 10.64 11.72 -7.14
N PRO A 347 10.05 12.29 -8.20
CA PRO A 347 8.63 12.15 -8.48
C PRO A 347 8.23 10.69 -8.67
N GLU A 348 7.09 10.31 -8.10
CA GLU A 348 6.44 9.05 -8.43
C GLU A 348 5.86 9.15 -9.85
N THR A 349 6.08 8.14 -10.71
CA THR A 349 5.79 8.23 -12.16
C THR A 349 4.82 7.20 -12.68
N VAL A 350 4.34 6.28 -11.84
CA VAL A 350 3.45 5.18 -12.25
C VAL A 350 1.98 5.54 -12.02
N GLN A 351 1.61 5.78 -10.78
CA GLN A 351 0.20 6.06 -10.44
C GLN A 351 -0.18 7.52 -10.68
N SER A 352 0.75 8.46 -10.48
CA SER A 352 0.51 9.88 -10.75
C SER A 352 0.18 10.20 -12.21
N ARG A 353 0.47 9.30 -13.15
CA ARG A 353 0.15 9.42 -14.59
C ARG A 353 -1.11 8.71 -15.02
N ARG A 354 -1.71 7.89 -14.18
CA ARG A 354 -2.96 7.17 -14.50
C ARG A 354 -4.15 8.11 -14.33
N GLU A 355 -4.45 8.88 -15.39
CA GLU A 355 -5.70 9.65 -15.52
C GLU A 355 -6.91 8.75 -15.89
N SER A 356 -6.79 7.44 -15.73
CA SER A 356 -7.84 6.52 -16.17
C SER A 356 -9.08 6.66 -15.29
N THR A 357 -10.14 7.19 -15.85
CA THR A 357 -11.51 7.18 -15.33
C THR A 357 -12.17 5.81 -15.49
N VAL A 358 -11.52 4.90 -16.25
CA VAL A 358 -12.02 3.55 -16.52
C VAL A 358 -11.46 2.57 -15.47
N PHE A 359 -12.36 1.96 -14.72
CA PHE A 359 -12.05 0.84 -13.83
C PHE A 359 -12.21 -0.49 -14.56
N ARG A 360 -11.22 -1.37 -14.37
CA ARG A 360 -11.31 -2.77 -14.76
C ARG A 360 -11.39 -3.64 -13.52
N THR A 361 -12.35 -4.54 -13.50
CA THR A 361 -12.47 -5.55 -12.45
C THR A 361 -12.39 -6.93 -13.04
N TYR A 362 -11.76 -7.82 -12.29
CA TYR A 362 -11.58 -9.21 -12.68
C TYR A 362 -12.27 -10.10 -11.64
N THR A 363 -13.03 -11.07 -12.12
CA THR A 363 -13.73 -12.01 -11.24
C THR A 363 -13.49 -13.44 -11.75
N LEU A 364 -12.88 -14.28 -10.89
CA LEU A 364 -12.76 -15.71 -11.20
C LEU A 364 -14.13 -16.36 -11.21
N ARG A 365 -14.44 -17.15 -12.26
CA ARG A 365 -15.68 -17.91 -12.38
C ARG A 365 -15.70 -19.14 -11.47
N GLU A 366 -14.53 -19.67 -11.17
CA GLU A 366 -14.33 -20.84 -10.33
C GLU A 366 -13.02 -20.70 -9.55
N ARG A 367 -12.89 -21.40 -8.43
CA ARG A 367 -11.64 -21.49 -7.66
C ARG A 367 -10.96 -22.79 -7.96
N GLY A 368 -9.68 -22.74 -8.32
CA GLY A 368 -8.79 -23.87 -8.45
C GLY A 368 -8.15 -24.27 -7.14
N GLU A 369 -7.30 -25.31 -7.20
CA GLU A 369 -6.38 -25.65 -6.11
C GLU A 369 -5.35 -24.53 -5.94
N GLU A 370 -5.24 -23.97 -4.73
CA GLU A 370 -4.27 -22.94 -4.40
C GLU A 370 -2.88 -23.59 -4.24
N LEU A 371 -1.90 -23.14 -5.01
CA LEU A 371 -0.53 -23.65 -5.02
C LEU A 371 0.38 -22.87 -4.08
N THR A 372 0.32 -21.56 -4.15
CA THR A 372 1.05 -20.63 -3.28
C THR A 372 0.37 -19.27 -3.27
N ARG A 373 0.81 -18.41 -2.34
CA ARG A 373 0.29 -17.05 -2.17
C ARG A 373 1.37 -16.09 -1.75
N GLY A 374 1.13 -14.81 -1.96
CA GLY A 374 2.02 -13.72 -1.57
C GLY A 374 1.30 -12.39 -1.64
N LEU A 375 2.05 -11.31 -1.68
CA LEU A 375 1.48 -9.97 -1.77
C LEU A 375 1.03 -9.68 -3.20
N ALA A 376 -0.24 -9.32 -3.37
CA ALA A 376 -0.81 -8.92 -4.66
C ALA A 376 -0.27 -7.56 -5.11
N ILE A 377 0.15 -7.46 -6.37
CA ILE A 377 0.53 -6.23 -7.04
C ILE A 377 -0.40 -6.02 -8.23
N GLY A 378 -1.16 -4.94 -8.18
CA GLY A 378 -2.28 -4.71 -9.11
C GLY A 378 -3.54 -5.48 -8.71
N ASP A 379 -4.50 -5.54 -9.63
CA ASP A 379 -5.84 -6.10 -9.42
C ASP A 379 -6.27 -7.07 -10.53
N ALA A 380 -5.38 -7.39 -11.44
CA ALA A 380 -5.67 -8.22 -12.60
C ALA A 380 -5.51 -9.72 -12.32
N VAL A 381 -6.06 -10.50 -13.22
CA VAL A 381 -5.90 -11.96 -13.30
C VAL A 381 -5.23 -12.30 -14.62
N ALA A 382 -4.26 -13.21 -14.59
CA ALA A 382 -3.65 -13.76 -15.78
C ALA A 382 -3.46 -15.27 -15.67
N ALA A 383 -3.66 -15.99 -16.77
CA ALA A 383 -3.48 -17.43 -16.85
C ALA A 383 -2.47 -17.77 -17.95
N GLY A 384 -1.54 -18.67 -17.65
CA GLY A 384 -0.48 -19.06 -18.58
C GLY A 384 0.37 -20.20 -18.07
N GLU A 385 1.37 -20.60 -18.86
CA GLU A 385 2.37 -21.55 -18.43
C GLU A 385 3.39 -20.88 -17.50
N ALA A 386 3.74 -21.51 -16.40
CA ALA A 386 4.84 -21.09 -15.55
C ALA A 386 6.18 -21.25 -16.30
N CYS A 387 7.00 -20.23 -16.28
CA CYS A 387 8.37 -20.26 -16.76
C CYS A 387 9.29 -19.93 -15.58
N VAL A 388 9.92 -20.97 -15.03
CA VAL A 388 10.77 -20.86 -13.84
C VAL A 388 12.19 -20.57 -14.25
N LEU A 389 12.68 -19.39 -13.95
CA LEU A 389 14.04 -18.95 -14.28
C LEU A 389 14.85 -18.63 -13.02
N GLY A 390 16.03 -19.22 -12.90
CA GLY A 390 16.91 -19.04 -11.74
C GLY A 390 17.77 -17.78 -11.79
N SER A 391 18.07 -17.27 -12.99
CA SER A 391 18.89 -16.07 -13.19
C SER A 391 18.54 -15.35 -14.48
N ALA A 392 18.94 -14.08 -14.58
CA ALA A 392 18.78 -13.27 -15.78
C ALA A 392 19.59 -13.78 -16.99
N GLU A 393 20.57 -14.65 -16.78
CA GLU A 393 21.35 -15.28 -17.87
C GLU A 393 20.48 -16.25 -18.69
N SER A 394 19.42 -16.81 -18.09
CA SER A 394 18.50 -17.76 -18.75
C SER A 394 17.34 -17.07 -19.49
N ILE A 395 17.38 -15.76 -19.69
CA ILE A 395 16.31 -14.98 -20.37
C ILE A 395 15.95 -15.52 -21.76
N GLY A 396 16.92 -16.12 -22.47
CA GLY A 396 16.69 -16.76 -23.77
C GLY A 396 15.73 -17.95 -23.76
N GLU A 397 15.48 -18.55 -22.60
CA GLU A 397 14.59 -19.69 -22.42
C GLU A 397 13.13 -19.26 -22.16
N PHE A 398 12.87 -17.94 -21.94
CA PHE A 398 11.55 -17.45 -21.64
C PHE A 398 10.58 -17.51 -22.82
N ARG A 399 9.43 -18.09 -22.61
CA ARG A 399 8.33 -18.20 -23.59
C ARG A 399 7.41 -16.99 -23.49
N ASP A 400 7.15 -16.29 -24.60
CA ASP A 400 6.29 -15.11 -24.66
C ASP A 400 4.88 -15.42 -24.15
N GLY A 401 4.36 -14.56 -23.29
CA GLY A 401 3.03 -14.73 -22.69
C GLY A 401 2.97 -15.77 -21.55
N SER A 402 4.11 -16.34 -21.13
CA SER A 402 4.18 -17.18 -19.94
C SER A 402 4.20 -16.35 -18.65
N ILE A 403 3.98 -17.00 -17.53
CA ILE A 403 4.09 -16.42 -16.20
C ILE A 403 5.52 -16.59 -15.71
N LEU A 404 6.22 -15.49 -15.50
CA LEU A 404 7.59 -15.50 -14.98
C LEU A 404 7.57 -15.90 -13.50
N VAL A 405 8.28 -16.98 -13.16
CA VAL A 405 8.49 -17.43 -11.78
C VAL A 405 9.98 -17.36 -11.46
N THR A 406 10.36 -16.58 -10.45
CA THR A 406 11.77 -16.43 -10.09
C THR A 406 11.93 -16.08 -8.61
N ARG A 407 13.13 -16.22 -8.08
CA ARG A 407 13.40 -15.89 -6.68
C ARG A 407 13.25 -14.39 -6.39
N THR A 408 13.78 -13.54 -7.25
CA THR A 408 13.68 -12.07 -7.20
C THR A 408 14.00 -11.51 -8.58
N THR A 409 13.65 -10.25 -8.84
CA THR A 409 14.04 -9.57 -10.08
C THR A 409 14.90 -8.35 -9.79
N ASP A 410 15.72 -7.99 -10.74
CA ASP A 410 16.50 -6.76 -10.80
C ASP A 410 16.34 -6.11 -12.20
N PRO A 411 16.94 -4.96 -12.49
CA PRO A 411 16.77 -4.28 -13.77
C PRO A 411 17.15 -5.10 -15.02
N ASP A 412 17.98 -6.13 -14.88
CA ASP A 412 18.38 -6.98 -15.99
C ASP A 412 17.24 -7.90 -16.48
N TRP A 413 16.21 -8.12 -15.64
CA TRP A 413 15.00 -8.86 -16.00
C TRP A 413 14.00 -8.08 -16.87
N GLY A 414 14.21 -6.77 -17.06
CA GLY A 414 13.28 -5.89 -17.79
C GLY A 414 12.81 -6.40 -19.16
N PRO A 415 13.69 -7.02 -20.02
CA PRO A 415 13.27 -7.59 -21.31
C PRO A 415 12.28 -8.75 -21.19
N VAL A 416 12.42 -9.61 -20.16
CA VAL A 416 11.52 -10.75 -19.91
C VAL A 416 10.21 -10.27 -19.31
N MET A 417 10.28 -9.37 -18.34
CA MET A 417 9.08 -8.87 -17.66
C MET A 417 8.08 -8.22 -18.63
N ARG A 418 8.55 -7.57 -19.69
CA ARG A 418 7.68 -7.02 -20.75
C ARG A 418 6.97 -8.08 -21.61
N ARG A 419 7.45 -9.30 -21.63
CA ARG A 419 6.92 -10.42 -22.42
C ARG A 419 6.05 -11.34 -21.57
N ALA A 420 6.10 -11.17 -20.23
CA ALA A 420 5.38 -11.99 -19.27
C ALA A 420 3.91 -11.58 -19.19
N ALA A 421 3.02 -12.56 -19.01
CA ALA A 421 1.62 -12.34 -18.72
C ALA A 421 1.38 -11.99 -17.25
N ALA A 422 2.23 -12.52 -16.36
CA ALA A 422 2.26 -12.22 -14.92
C ALA A 422 3.65 -12.53 -14.36
N ILE A 423 3.90 -12.07 -13.13
CA ILE A 423 5.17 -12.29 -12.42
C ILE A 423 4.90 -12.88 -11.04
N VAL A 424 5.68 -13.89 -10.65
CA VAL A 424 5.63 -14.47 -9.29
C VAL A 424 7.04 -14.51 -8.74
N THR A 425 7.26 -13.97 -7.53
CA THR A 425 8.59 -13.99 -6.90
C THR A 425 8.55 -14.50 -5.46
N ASP A 426 9.59 -15.26 -5.06
CA ASP A 426 9.73 -15.72 -3.68
C ASP A 426 10.01 -14.58 -2.71
N GLN A 427 10.74 -13.56 -3.16
CA GLN A 427 11.16 -12.43 -2.34
C GLN A 427 10.62 -11.11 -2.89
N GLY A 428 10.51 -10.13 -2.01
CA GLY A 428 10.09 -8.78 -2.36
C GLY A 428 8.86 -8.30 -1.60
N GLY A 429 8.67 -7.00 -1.58
CA GLY A 429 7.50 -6.30 -1.05
C GLY A 429 6.89 -5.40 -2.11
N ARG A 430 5.96 -4.52 -1.72
CA ARG A 430 5.24 -3.59 -2.62
C ARG A 430 6.17 -2.64 -3.40
N THR A 431 7.37 -2.43 -2.90
CA THR A 431 8.37 -1.52 -3.47
C THR A 431 9.54 -2.23 -4.13
N SER A 432 9.48 -3.57 -4.24
CA SER A 432 10.49 -4.36 -4.95
C SER A 432 10.51 -4.04 -6.45
N HIS A 433 11.61 -4.32 -7.11
CA HIS A 433 11.75 -4.14 -8.56
C HIS A 433 10.64 -4.86 -9.33
N ALA A 434 10.31 -6.11 -8.96
CA ALA A 434 9.19 -6.86 -9.55
C ALA A 434 7.87 -6.09 -9.43
N ALA A 435 7.59 -5.54 -8.25
CA ALA A 435 6.36 -4.80 -7.99
C ALA A 435 6.30 -3.48 -8.78
N ILE A 436 7.38 -2.71 -8.81
CA ILE A 436 7.44 -1.43 -9.54
C ILE A 436 7.25 -1.65 -11.05
N VAL A 437 8.02 -2.56 -11.63
CA VAL A 437 7.99 -2.80 -13.08
C VAL A 437 6.66 -3.43 -13.52
N SER A 438 6.07 -4.34 -12.73
CA SER A 438 4.74 -4.89 -13.07
C SER A 438 3.65 -3.83 -13.06
N ARG A 439 3.70 -2.85 -12.14
CA ARG A 439 2.78 -1.68 -12.17
C ARG A 439 2.98 -0.82 -13.42
N GLU A 440 4.23 -0.54 -13.80
CA GLU A 440 4.57 0.19 -15.03
C GLU A 440 4.05 -0.50 -16.28
N LEU A 441 4.14 -1.83 -16.32
CA LEU A 441 3.69 -2.66 -17.43
C LEU A 441 2.17 -2.93 -17.41
N GLY A 442 1.51 -2.71 -16.27
CA GLY A 442 0.08 -3.01 -16.08
C GLY A 442 -0.23 -4.51 -16.03
N ILE A 443 0.72 -5.35 -15.63
CA ILE A 443 0.54 -6.81 -15.50
C ILE A 443 0.46 -7.21 -14.02
N PRO A 444 -0.32 -8.25 -13.65
CA PRO A 444 -0.40 -8.70 -12.27
C PRO A 444 0.93 -9.31 -11.81
N ALA A 445 1.29 -9.08 -10.56
CA ALA A 445 2.38 -9.80 -9.93
C ALA A 445 2.05 -10.24 -8.51
N ILE A 446 2.63 -11.37 -8.10
CA ILE A 446 2.60 -11.82 -6.71
C ILE A 446 4.04 -11.86 -6.22
N VAL A 447 4.33 -11.11 -5.15
CA VAL A 447 5.68 -11.03 -4.61
C VAL A 447 5.73 -11.54 -3.17
N GLY A 448 6.90 -12.06 -2.76
CA GLY A 448 7.09 -12.52 -1.37
C GLY A 448 6.38 -13.84 -1.03
N THR A 449 6.22 -14.75 -2.00
CA THR A 449 5.60 -16.07 -1.77
C THR A 449 6.43 -16.96 -0.86
N GLY A 450 7.76 -16.79 -0.87
CA GLY A 450 8.70 -17.58 -0.08
C GLY A 450 9.16 -18.87 -0.74
N ASP A 451 8.34 -19.50 -1.56
CA ASP A 451 8.51 -20.88 -2.04
C ASP A 451 8.02 -21.16 -3.48
N ALA A 452 7.59 -20.15 -4.21
CA ALA A 452 7.03 -20.34 -5.56
C ALA A 452 7.99 -21.05 -6.52
N THR A 453 9.30 -20.74 -6.46
CA THR A 453 10.30 -21.39 -7.30
C THR A 453 10.50 -22.88 -6.98
N ASP A 454 10.16 -23.32 -5.77
CA ASP A 454 10.24 -24.72 -5.35
C ASP A 454 8.94 -25.49 -5.65
N LEU A 455 7.78 -24.82 -5.58
CA LEU A 455 6.46 -25.43 -5.75
C LEU A 455 5.95 -25.46 -7.19
N LEU A 456 6.32 -24.44 -7.98
CA LEU A 456 5.85 -24.29 -9.36
C LEU A 456 6.83 -24.93 -10.33
N ALA A 457 6.40 -25.98 -11.01
CA ALA A 457 7.20 -26.63 -12.04
C ALA A 457 7.18 -25.84 -13.36
N ASP A 458 8.31 -25.78 -14.07
CA ASP A 458 8.39 -25.16 -15.40
C ASP A 458 7.43 -25.85 -16.39
N GLY A 459 6.69 -25.07 -17.17
CA GLY A 459 5.69 -25.55 -18.12
C GLY A 459 4.33 -25.90 -17.51
N ARG A 460 4.15 -25.80 -16.18
CA ARG A 460 2.86 -26.02 -15.50
C ARG A 460 1.88 -24.92 -15.85
N GLU A 461 0.65 -25.26 -16.21
CA GLU A 461 -0.40 -24.25 -16.38
C GLU A 461 -0.89 -23.75 -15.04
N ILE A 462 -0.91 -22.43 -14.87
CA ILE A 462 -1.30 -21.76 -13.62
C ILE A 462 -2.12 -20.50 -13.91
N THR A 463 -2.87 -20.06 -12.91
CA THR A 463 -3.57 -18.77 -12.90
C THR A 463 -3.07 -17.93 -11.73
N VAL A 464 -2.58 -16.73 -12.03
CA VAL A 464 -2.18 -15.69 -11.07
C VAL A 464 -3.35 -14.75 -10.87
N SER A 465 -3.87 -14.65 -9.66
CA SER A 465 -4.97 -13.76 -9.29
C SER A 465 -4.51 -12.71 -8.27
N CYS A 466 -4.58 -11.45 -8.66
CA CYS A 466 -4.45 -10.30 -7.76
C CYS A 466 -5.82 -9.65 -7.46
N ALA A 467 -6.92 -10.25 -7.92
CA ALA A 467 -8.26 -9.67 -7.81
C ALA A 467 -8.95 -9.94 -6.46
N GLU A 468 -8.37 -10.76 -5.59
CA GLU A 468 -9.01 -11.27 -4.37
C GLU A 468 -8.61 -10.54 -3.08
N GLY A 469 -8.03 -9.35 -3.17
CA GLY A 469 -7.61 -8.56 -2.02
C GLY A 469 -6.12 -8.23 -2.02
N GLU A 470 -5.56 -8.01 -0.84
CA GLU A 470 -4.12 -7.73 -0.69
C GLU A 470 -3.25 -8.98 -0.87
N GLU A 471 -3.81 -10.15 -0.66
CA GLU A 471 -3.16 -11.44 -0.85
C GLU A 471 -3.40 -11.93 -2.28
N GLY A 472 -2.34 -12.01 -3.08
CA GLY A 472 -2.37 -12.62 -4.40
C GLY A 472 -2.23 -14.14 -4.30
N ARG A 473 -2.91 -14.87 -5.18
CA ARG A 473 -2.95 -16.34 -5.18
C ARG A 473 -2.59 -16.92 -6.52
N VAL A 474 -1.83 -17.98 -6.48
CA VAL A 474 -1.51 -18.80 -7.65
C VAL A 474 -2.32 -20.09 -7.59
N TYR A 475 -3.11 -20.32 -8.60
CA TYR A 475 -3.97 -21.50 -8.72
C TYR A 475 -3.47 -22.46 -9.78
N GLU A 476 -3.78 -23.75 -9.59
CA GLU A 476 -3.58 -24.81 -10.59
C GLU A 476 -4.46 -24.58 -11.82
N GLY A 477 -3.88 -24.74 -13.02
CA GLY A 477 -4.57 -24.70 -14.29
C GLY A 477 -4.95 -23.30 -14.78
N ARG A 478 -5.57 -23.25 -15.97
CA ARG A 478 -6.13 -22.01 -16.56
C ARG A 478 -7.56 -21.83 -16.13
N LEU A 479 -7.78 -21.03 -15.11
CA LEU A 479 -9.12 -20.69 -14.64
C LEU A 479 -9.76 -19.62 -15.53
N ALA A 480 -11.06 -19.77 -15.76
CA ALA A 480 -11.84 -18.76 -16.46
C ALA A 480 -12.16 -17.57 -15.55
N PHE A 481 -12.05 -16.35 -16.08
CA PHE A 481 -12.40 -15.13 -15.38
C PHE A 481 -13.14 -14.14 -16.30
N ASP A 482 -13.94 -13.28 -15.68
CA ASP A 482 -14.63 -12.17 -16.35
C ASP A 482 -13.89 -10.86 -16.10
N THR A 483 -13.88 -10.00 -17.10
CA THR A 483 -13.37 -8.62 -16.99
C THR A 483 -14.51 -7.65 -17.22
N THR A 484 -14.75 -6.73 -16.29
CA THR A 484 -15.75 -5.67 -16.42
C THR A 484 -15.03 -4.33 -16.44
N GLU A 485 -15.36 -3.47 -17.41
CA GLU A 485 -14.88 -2.08 -17.50
C GLU A 485 -15.99 -1.10 -17.11
N MET A 486 -15.65 -0.09 -16.30
CA MET A 486 -16.57 0.95 -15.83
C MET A 486 -15.92 2.32 -15.96
N ASP A 487 -16.65 3.28 -16.55
CA ASP A 487 -16.23 4.68 -16.62
C ASP A 487 -16.95 5.50 -15.54
N VAL A 488 -16.22 6.42 -14.86
CA VAL A 488 -16.76 7.25 -13.77
C VAL A 488 -16.95 8.73 -14.17
N GLU A 489 -16.76 9.09 -15.42
CA GLU A 489 -17.06 10.43 -15.90
C GLU A 489 -18.58 10.65 -15.99
N ASP A 490 -19.04 11.87 -15.65
CA ASP A 490 -20.44 12.33 -15.80
C ASP A 490 -21.51 11.62 -14.93
N VAL A 491 -21.17 11.21 -13.71
CA VAL A 491 -22.14 10.59 -12.80
C VAL A 491 -23.10 11.63 -12.21
N PRO A 492 -24.43 11.45 -12.32
CA PRO A 492 -25.41 12.40 -11.81
C PRO A 492 -25.43 12.47 -10.27
N ALA A 493 -25.61 13.66 -9.72
CA ALA A 493 -25.79 13.85 -8.28
C ALA A 493 -27.16 13.33 -7.84
N THR A 494 -27.20 12.62 -6.72
CA THR A 494 -28.42 12.08 -6.10
C THR A 494 -28.66 12.65 -4.73
N ARG A 495 -29.94 12.78 -4.33
CA ARG A 495 -30.35 13.13 -2.95
C ARG A 495 -30.20 11.93 -2.02
N THR A 496 -30.63 10.74 -2.46
CA THR A 496 -30.40 9.48 -1.76
C THR A 496 -28.89 9.21 -1.76
N ARG A 497 -28.31 9.06 -0.59
CA ARG A 497 -26.87 8.83 -0.46
C ARG A 497 -26.52 7.44 -0.97
N ILE A 498 -25.74 7.36 -2.03
CA ILE A 498 -25.20 6.08 -2.51
C ILE A 498 -23.92 5.77 -1.76
N MET A 499 -23.87 4.58 -1.18
CA MET A 499 -22.78 4.07 -0.36
C MET A 499 -22.35 2.71 -0.90
N ILE A 500 -21.23 2.17 -0.42
CA ILE A 500 -20.75 0.83 -0.80
C ILE A 500 -20.73 -0.13 0.38
N ASN A 501 -20.86 -1.42 0.07
CA ASN A 501 -20.61 -2.53 0.99
C ASN A 501 -19.17 -2.99 0.81
N ILE A 502 -18.43 -3.06 1.91
CA ILE A 502 -17.01 -3.47 1.92
C ILE A 502 -16.79 -4.51 3.02
N ALA A 503 -16.01 -5.52 2.72
CA ALA A 503 -15.54 -6.51 3.70
C ALA A 503 -14.01 -6.51 3.78
N ASP A 504 -13.35 -6.36 2.64
CA ASP A 504 -11.89 -6.38 2.50
C ASP A 504 -11.33 -4.94 2.53
N PRO A 505 -10.40 -4.61 3.44
CA PRO A 505 -9.76 -3.29 3.50
C PRO A 505 -9.01 -2.91 2.21
N GLY A 506 -8.33 -3.87 1.56
CA GLY A 506 -7.62 -3.62 0.30
C GLY A 506 -8.59 -3.26 -0.83
N ALA A 507 -9.77 -3.89 -0.86
CA ALA A 507 -10.83 -3.53 -1.79
C ALA A 507 -11.35 -2.10 -1.54
N ALA A 508 -11.38 -1.64 -0.30
CA ALA A 508 -11.80 -0.27 0.02
C ALA A 508 -10.94 0.78 -0.67
N LEU A 509 -9.62 0.59 -0.65
CA LEU A 509 -8.68 1.48 -1.34
C LEU A 509 -8.78 1.37 -2.86
N ARG A 510 -9.04 0.20 -3.41
CA ARG A 510 -9.27 0.02 -4.86
C ARG A 510 -10.42 0.86 -5.39
N TRP A 511 -11.50 0.93 -4.62
CA TRP A 511 -12.75 1.59 -5.02
C TRP A 511 -12.83 3.06 -4.64
N TRP A 512 -11.75 3.70 -4.17
CA TRP A 512 -11.77 5.06 -3.65
C TRP A 512 -12.30 6.11 -4.65
N ARG A 513 -12.10 5.88 -5.97
CA ARG A 513 -12.58 6.77 -7.03
C ARG A 513 -14.07 6.62 -7.34
N LEU A 514 -14.75 5.55 -6.89
CA LEU A 514 -16.19 5.41 -7.13
C LEU A 514 -16.94 6.58 -6.49
N PRO A 515 -17.94 7.15 -7.19
CA PRO A 515 -18.71 8.32 -6.74
C PRO A 515 -19.70 7.96 -5.62
N CYS A 516 -19.19 7.40 -4.54
CA CYS A 516 -19.95 6.97 -3.37
C CYS A 516 -19.71 7.93 -2.21
N ARG A 517 -20.74 8.14 -1.39
CA ARG A 517 -20.72 9.01 -0.23
C ARG A 517 -20.67 8.21 1.07
N GLY A 518 -19.67 7.33 1.19
CA GLY A 518 -19.37 6.55 2.37
C GLY A 518 -19.49 5.03 2.20
N VAL A 519 -19.31 4.30 3.29
CA VAL A 519 -19.49 2.85 3.41
C VAL A 519 -20.74 2.59 4.27
N GLY A 520 -21.76 1.95 3.69
CA GLY A 520 -23.00 1.65 4.39
C GLY A 520 -22.95 0.33 5.16
N LEU A 521 -22.01 -0.53 4.83
CA LEU A 521 -21.71 -1.75 5.58
C LEU A 521 -20.23 -2.12 5.42
N ALA A 522 -19.47 -1.94 6.49
CA ALA A 522 -18.18 -2.57 6.67
C ALA A 522 -18.35 -3.83 7.52
N ARG A 523 -18.05 -5.01 6.94
CA ARG A 523 -18.18 -6.31 7.62
C ARG A 523 -16.85 -6.71 8.22
N ILE A 524 -16.75 -6.70 9.55
CA ILE A 524 -15.51 -7.07 10.23
C ILE A 524 -15.27 -8.59 10.27
N GLU A 525 -16.26 -9.40 9.94
CA GLU A 525 -16.14 -10.86 9.90
C GLU A 525 -15.04 -11.32 8.93
N TYR A 526 -14.88 -10.62 7.81
CA TYR A 526 -13.77 -10.88 6.88
C TYR A 526 -12.42 -10.71 7.55
N LEU A 527 -12.24 -9.60 8.30
CA LEU A 527 -11.01 -9.33 9.05
C LEU A 527 -10.75 -10.42 10.08
N VAL A 528 -11.78 -10.81 10.84
CA VAL A 528 -11.65 -11.84 11.86
C VAL A 528 -11.31 -13.21 11.26
N SER A 529 -11.97 -13.59 10.15
CA SER A 529 -11.79 -14.91 9.54
C SER A 529 -10.52 -15.04 8.70
N ASN A 530 -10.15 -14.00 7.95
CA ASN A 530 -9.08 -14.11 6.96
C ASN A 530 -7.76 -13.47 7.42
N VAL A 531 -7.84 -12.42 8.24
CA VAL A 531 -6.63 -11.72 8.69
C VAL A 531 -6.23 -12.20 10.09
N LEU A 532 -7.14 -12.15 11.06
CA LEU A 532 -6.83 -12.49 12.45
C LEU A 532 -6.85 -14.01 12.70
N ARG A 533 -7.83 -14.71 12.17
CA ARG A 533 -8.00 -16.17 12.18
C ARG A 533 -8.11 -16.84 13.56
N VAL A 534 -8.13 -16.07 14.62
CA VAL A 534 -8.21 -16.53 16.01
C VAL A 534 -9.53 -16.09 16.62
N HIS A 535 -10.16 -16.99 17.37
CA HIS A 535 -11.35 -16.66 18.16
C HIS A 535 -10.99 -15.65 19.27
N PRO A 536 -11.71 -14.51 19.44
CA PRO A 536 -11.32 -13.50 20.42
C PRO A 536 -11.29 -14.01 21.87
N MET A 537 -12.17 -14.97 22.22
CA MET A 537 -12.12 -15.59 23.55
C MET A 537 -10.88 -16.46 23.77
N ALA A 538 -10.34 -17.07 22.71
CA ALA A 538 -9.09 -17.85 22.82
C ALA A 538 -7.87 -16.96 23.14
N LEU A 539 -7.93 -15.67 22.77
CA LEU A 539 -6.92 -14.69 23.19
C LEU A 539 -7.19 -14.16 24.61
N ALA A 540 -8.44 -13.82 24.91
CA ALA A 540 -8.83 -13.26 26.20
C ALA A 540 -8.68 -14.27 27.36
N ARG A 541 -8.88 -15.55 27.09
CA ARG A 541 -8.78 -16.66 28.05
C ARG A 541 -7.76 -17.70 27.62
N PHE A 542 -6.62 -17.25 27.16
CA PHE A 542 -5.57 -18.09 26.60
C PHE A 542 -5.13 -19.21 27.56
N ASP A 543 -5.04 -18.91 28.85
CA ASP A 543 -4.61 -19.87 29.87
C ASP A 543 -5.64 -21.01 30.14
N GLU A 544 -6.89 -20.83 29.71
CA GLU A 544 -7.97 -21.80 29.82
C GLU A 544 -8.03 -22.75 28.59
N LEU A 545 -7.19 -22.54 27.56
CA LEU A 545 -7.17 -23.41 26.39
C LEU A 545 -6.69 -24.82 26.74
N GLU A 546 -7.44 -25.84 26.32
CA GLU A 546 -7.16 -27.24 26.60
C GLU A 546 -6.26 -27.89 25.52
N ASP A 547 -6.29 -27.39 24.28
CA ASP A 547 -5.56 -27.95 23.15
C ASP A 547 -4.17 -27.26 23.03
N ASP A 548 -3.10 -28.07 23.26
CA ASP A 548 -1.73 -27.60 23.24
C ASP A 548 -1.27 -27.18 21.82
N ASP A 549 -1.78 -27.80 20.75
CA ASP A 549 -1.44 -27.45 19.37
C ASP A 549 -2.05 -26.08 19.01
N VAL A 550 -3.30 -25.84 19.41
CA VAL A 550 -3.96 -24.54 19.28
C VAL A 550 -3.22 -23.47 20.05
N ARG A 551 -2.79 -23.78 21.27
CA ARG A 551 -2.01 -22.86 22.11
C ARG A 551 -0.70 -22.45 21.43
N ALA A 552 0.05 -23.42 20.90
CA ALA A 552 1.31 -23.17 20.20
C ALA A 552 1.11 -22.30 18.93
N GLN A 553 0.07 -22.55 18.16
CA GLN A 553 -0.25 -21.73 16.98
C GLN A 553 -0.61 -20.28 17.35
N ILE A 554 -1.38 -20.07 18.44
CA ILE A 554 -1.70 -18.74 18.93
C ILE A 554 -0.44 -18.01 19.43
N GLU A 555 0.47 -18.72 20.13
CA GLU A 555 1.73 -18.15 20.56
C GLU A 555 2.60 -17.69 19.38
N GLU A 556 2.64 -18.47 18.32
CA GLU A 556 3.35 -18.10 17.10
C GLU A 556 2.74 -16.84 16.44
N LEU A 557 1.42 -16.79 16.28
CA LEU A 557 0.72 -15.64 15.70
C LEU A 557 0.87 -14.35 16.51
N THR A 558 0.96 -14.48 17.84
CA THR A 558 1.02 -13.33 18.76
C THR A 558 2.44 -13.03 19.27
N ALA A 559 3.47 -13.67 18.72
CA ALA A 559 4.86 -13.60 19.21
C ALA A 559 5.48 -12.19 19.26
N GLY A 560 4.88 -11.20 18.55
CA GLY A 560 5.33 -9.80 18.57
C GLY A 560 4.61 -8.89 19.56
N TYR A 561 3.69 -9.42 20.38
CA TYR A 561 2.85 -8.66 21.31
C TYR A 561 3.11 -9.06 22.77
N GLU A 562 3.21 -8.06 23.66
CA GLU A 562 3.30 -8.31 25.10
C GLU A 562 1.98 -8.88 25.65
N ASP A 563 0.87 -8.25 25.26
CA ASP A 563 -0.49 -8.72 25.49
C ASP A 563 -1.04 -9.36 24.20
N ARG A 564 -1.34 -10.65 24.22
CA ARG A 564 -1.88 -11.39 23.08
C ARG A 564 -3.17 -10.80 22.56
N THR A 565 -3.96 -10.15 23.42
CA THR A 565 -5.22 -9.50 23.00
C THR A 565 -4.97 -8.29 22.09
N ASP A 566 -3.81 -7.64 22.19
CA ASP A 566 -3.44 -6.51 21.33
C ASP A 566 -3.26 -6.92 19.87
N TYR A 567 -2.88 -8.17 19.59
CA TYR A 567 -2.89 -8.73 18.24
C TYR A 567 -4.27 -8.56 17.58
N PHE A 568 -5.34 -8.94 18.30
CA PHE A 568 -6.70 -8.80 17.79
C PHE A 568 -7.12 -7.33 17.66
N VAL A 569 -6.88 -6.56 18.71
CA VAL A 569 -7.28 -5.14 18.79
C VAL A 569 -6.60 -4.32 17.69
N GLU A 570 -5.29 -4.48 17.52
CA GLU A 570 -4.55 -3.75 16.50
C GLU A 570 -4.91 -4.19 15.08
N GLY A 571 -4.97 -5.49 14.84
CA GLY A 571 -5.29 -5.98 13.51
C GLY A 571 -6.69 -5.56 13.05
N LEU A 572 -7.69 -5.65 13.96
CA LEU A 572 -9.04 -5.19 13.69
C LEU A 572 -9.09 -3.66 13.51
N ALA A 573 -8.41 -2.90 14.36
CA ALA A 573 -8.37 -1.44 14.27
C ALA A 573 -7.77 -0.96 12.94
N ARG A 574 -6.67 -1.57 12.50
CA ARG A 574 -6.01 -1.24 11.21
C ARG A 574 -6.92 -1.52 10.02
N GLY A 575 -7.56 -2.69 9.98
CA GLY A 575 -8.49 -3.01 8.90
C GLY A 575 -9.66 -2.02 8.82
N ILE A 576 -10.26 -1.67 9.96
CA ILE A 576 -11.33 -0.67 10.02
C ILE A 576 -10.79 0.71 9.61
N ALA A 577 -9.60 1.10 10.07
CA ALA A 577 -9.00 2.39 9.75
C ALA A 577 -8.71 2.53 8.24
N THR A 578 -8.24 1.47 7.58
CA THR A 578 -8.04 1.45 6.12
C THR A 578 -9.35 1.67 5.37
N ILE A 579 -10.43 0.99 5.79
CA ILE A 579 -11.76 1.22 5.21
C ILE A 579 -12.21 2.66 5.47
N ALA A 580 -12.01 3.19 6.68
CA ALA A 580 -12.42 4.55 7.04
C ALA A 580 -11.63 5.62 6.27
N ALA A 581 -10.33 5.40 6.06
CA ALA A 581 -9.45 6.28 5.28
C ALA A 581 -9.94 6.41 3.82
N SER A 582 -10.35 5.30 3.19
CA SER A 582 -10.77 5.30 1.78
C SER A 582 -11.94 6.23 1.47
N ARG A 583 -12.72 6.62 2.47
CA ARG A 583 -13.92 7.44 2.33
C ARG A 583 -13.95 8.68 3.21
N TYR A 584 -12.89 8.94 3.97
CA TYR A 584 -12.85 10.14 4.80
C TYR A 584 -13.09 11.42 3.96
N PRO A 585 -13.92 12.37 4.42
CA PRO A 585 -14.64 12.43 5.71
C PRO A 585 -16.05 11.81 5.69
N ASP A 586 -16.46 11.11 4.63
CA ASP A 586 -17.78 10.49 4.51
C ASP A 586 -17.98 9.37 5.56
N PRO A 587 -19.24 9.09 5.99
CA PRO A 587 -19.50 8.12 7.03
C PRO A 587 -19.15 6.69 6.63
N VAL A 588 -18.62 5.95 7.58
CA VAL A 588 -18.31 4.51 7.45
C VAL A 588 -19.03 3.76 8.55
N ILE A 589 -20.04 2.95 8.19
CA ILE A 589 -20.84 2.18 9.13
C ILE A 589 -20.20 0.80 9.31
N VAL A 590 -19.60 0.59 10.48
CA VAL A 590 -18.93 -0.64 10.85
C VAL A 590 -19.88 -1.51 11.67
N ARG A 591 -20.25 -2.67 11.14
CA ARG A 591 -21.06 -3.64 11.86
C ARG A 591 -20.16 -4.45 12.79
N THR A 592 -20.49 -4.52 14.08
CA THR A 592 -19.86 -5.46 15.01
C THR A 592 -20.12 -6.91 14.57
N SER A 593 -19.27 -7.83 14.99
CA SER A 593 -19.25 -9.18 14.43
C SER A 593 -20.58 -9.93 14.59
N ASP A 594 -21.08 -10.50 13.49
CA ASP A 594 -22.37 -11.23 13.45
C ASP A 594 -22.17 -12.69 13.03
N PHE A 595 -21.17 -13.35 13.63
CA PHE A 595 -20.96 -14.76 13.42
C PHE A 595 -22.01 -15.62 14.14
N LYS A 596 -22.35 -16.72 13.50
CA LYS A 596 -23.09 -17.82 14.14
C LYS A 596 -22.12 -18.69 14.94
N THR A 597 -22.63 -19.47 15.85
CA THR A 597 -21.82 -20.40 16.68
C THR A 597 -20.98 -21.35 15.85
N ASN A 598 -21.56 -21.95 14.80
CA ASN A 598 -20.83 -22.84 13.89
C ASN A 598 -19.78 -22.17 13.02
N GLU A 599 -19.87 -20.86 12.83
CA GLU A 599 -18.85 -20.08 12.11
C GLU A 599 -17.70 -19.70 13.04
N TYR A 600 -18.00 -19.22 14.24
CA TYR A 600 -16.98 -18.92 15.25
C TYR A 600 -16.21 -20.16 15.71
N ALA A 601 -16.88 -21.32 15.83
CA ALA A 601 -16.24 -22.57 16.19
C ALA A 601 -15.10 -22.99 15.24
N ARG A 602 -15.11 -22.49 13.99
CA ARG A 602 -14.07 -22.79 12.99
C ARG A 602 -12.81 -21.93 13.14
N LEU A 603 -12.87 -20.84 13.90
CA LEU A 603 -11.69 -20.03 14.19
C LEU A 603 -10.76 -20.77 15.13
N LEU A 604 -9.47 -20.47 15.05
CA LEU A 604 -8.46 -21.07 15.93
C LEU A 604 -8.84 -20.87 17.40
N GLY A 605 -8.96 -21.94 18.13
CA GLY A 605 -9.44 -21.98 19.53
C GLY A 605 -10.94 -21.80 19.71
N GLY A 606 -11.73 -21.64 18.64
CA GLY A 606 -13.17 -21.36 18.72
C GLY A 606 -14.01 -22.52 19.21
N ALA A 607 -13.67 -23.75 18.85
CA ALA A 607 -14.45 -24.95 19.20
C ALA A 607 -14.68 -25.12 20.71
N GLN A 608 -13.75 -24.62 21.54
CA GLN A 608 -13.86 -24.73 23.00
C GLN A 608 -14.89 -23.74 23.61
N PHE A 609 -15.11 -22.59 22.95
CA PHE A 609 -15.93 -21.49 23.50
C PHE A 609 -17.32 -21.40 22.87
N GLU A 610 -17.59 -22.17 21.81
CA GLU A 610 -18.86 -22.11 21.09
C GLU A 610 -19.74 -23.31 21.40
N PRO A 611 -21.02 -23.09 21.80
CA PRO A 611 -21.97 -24.18 22.02
C PRO A 611 -22.46 -24.75 20.67
N GLU A 612 -22.80 -26.02 20.67
CA GLU A 612 -23.57 -26.61 19.57
C GLU A 612 -25.04 -26.15 19.63
N GLU A 613 -25.57 -25.65 18.55
CA GLU A 613 -26.94 -25.18 18.41
C GLU A 613 -27.65 -25.89 17.24
N GLU A 614 -28.90 -26.33 17.45
CA GLU A 614 -29.73 -26.95 16.40
C GLU A 614 -30.04 -25.95 15.27
N ASN A 615 -30.21 -24.65 15.59
CA ASN A 615 -30.47 -23.59 14.64
C ASN A 615 -29.62 -22.33 14.92
N PRO A 616 -28.37 -22.28 14.48
CA PRO A 616 -27.48 -21.15 14.70
C PRO A 616 -27.99 -19.82 14.10
N MET A 617 -28.88 -19.88 13.10
CA MET A 617 -29.48 -18.69 12.52
C MET A 617 -30.37 -17.90 13.49
N LEU A 618 -31.06 -18.59 14.37
CA LEU A 618 -31.96 -18.01 15.39
C LEU A 618 -31.35 -18.04 16.80
N GLY A 619 -30.16 -18.59 16.91
CA GLY A 619 -29.48 -18.87 18.16
C GLY A 619 -28.71 -17.69 18.75
N TRP A 620 -27.58 -18.01 19.36
CA TRP A 620 -26.70 -17.10 20.08
C TRP A 620 -25.80 -16.31 19.10
N ARG A 621 -26.35 -15.25 18.50
CA ARG A 621 -25.66 -14.36 17.54
C ARG A 621 -26.01 -12.91 17.78
N GLY A 622 -25.18 -12.00 17.22
CA GLY A 622 -25.40 -10.56 17.26
C GLY A 622 -25.46 -10.02 18.69
N ALA A 623 -26.39 -9.09 18.93
CA ALA A 623 -26.52 -8.36 20.18
C ALA A 623 -26.56 -9.26 21.44
N ALA A 624 -27.24 -10.41 21.39
CA ALA A 624 -27.34 -11.34 22.52
C ALA A 624 -25.99 -11.86 23.01
N ARG A 625 -25.03 -11.99 22.12
CA ARG A 625 -23.68 -12.48 22.39
C ARG A 625 -22.85 -11.49 23.21
N TYR A 626 -22.97 -10.18 22.91
CA TYR A 626 -22.05 -9.16 23.38
C TYR A 626 -22.09 -8.89 24.89
N TYR A 627 -23.22 -9.12 25.52
CA TYR A 627 -23.37 -8.97 26.97
C TYR A 627 -23.40 -10.31 27.72
N ASP A 628 -23.36 -11.43 26.98
CA ASP A 628 -23.33 -12.77 27.59
C ASP A 628 -21.94 -13.09 28.16
N LYS A 629 -21.92 -13.86 29.26
CA LYS A 629 -20.70 -14.27 29.95
C LYS A 629 -19.75 -15.09 29.08
N GLY A 630 -20.29 -15.82 28.09
CA GLY A 630 -19.53 -16.66 27.17
C GLY A 630 -18.72 -15.86 26.15
N TYR A 631 -19.09 -14.59 25.87
CA TYR A 631 -18.41 -13.84 24.81
C TYR A 631 -18.05 -12.39 25.18
N ARG A 632 -18.52 -11.88 26.31
CA ARG A 632 -18.35 -10.50 26.72
C ARG A 632 -16.92 -9.96 26.64
N GLU A 633 -15.93 -10.80 26.98
CA GLU A 633 -14.52 -10.45 26.89
C GLU A 633 -14.06 -10.31 25.44
N GLY A 634 -14.57 -11.18 24.53
CA GLY A 634 -14.34 -11.06 23.10
C GLY A 634 -14.93 -9.76 22.52
N PHE A 635 -16.15 -9.39 22.92
CA PHE A 635 -16.75 -8.11 22.52
C PHE A 635 -15.97 -6.90 23.06
N ALA A 636 -15.36 -7.02 24.23
CA ALA A 636 -14.47 -5.99 24.78
C ALA A 636 -13.31 -5.67 23.85
N LEU A 637 -12.75 -6.68 23.17
CA LEU A 637 -11.66 -6.48 22.19
C LEU A 637 -12.16 -5.73 20.96
N GLU A 638 -13.35 -6.03 20.45
CA GLU A 638 -13.98 -5.27 19.36
C GLU A 638 -14.19 -3.80 19.76
N CYS A 639 -14.69 -3.56 20.96
CA CYS A 639 -14.89 -2.20 21.50
C CYS A 639 -13.55 -1.44 21.64
N ARG A 640 -12.49 -2.11 22.12
CA ARG A 640 -11.15 -1.52 22.20
C ARG A 640 -10.62 -1.13 20.81
N ALA A 641 -10.80 -2.00 19.82
CA ALA A 641 -10.39 -1.72 18.43
C ALA A 641 -11.13 -0.52 17.85
N LEU A 642 -12.46 -0.46 17.98
CA LEU A 642 -13.28 0.66 17.51
C LEU A 642 -12.93 1.98 18.22
N ARG A 643 -12.64 1.94 19.52
CA ARG A 643 -12.17 3.10 20.25
C ARG A 643 -10.83 3.60 19.75
N ARG A 644 -9.87 2.68 19.52
CA ARG A 644 -8.55 3.00 18.96
C ARG A 644 -8.68 3.68 17.60
N VAL A 645 -9.52 3.15 16.71
CA VAL A 645 -9.80 3.77 15.40
C VAL A 645 -10.27 5.21 15.52
N ARG A 646 -11.18 5.49 16.47
CA ARG A 646 -11.81 6.81 16.59
C ARG A 646 -10.99 7.82 17.41
N GLU A 647 -10.35 7.36 18.49
CA GLU A 647 -9.72 8.25 19.47
C GLU A 647 -8.20 8.36 19.28
N GLU A 648 -7.53 7.27 18.91
CA GLU A 648 -6.07 7.23 18.75
C GLU A 648 -5.64 7.47 17.29
N ILE A 649 -6.26 6.77 16.33
CA ILE A 649 -5.96 6.95 14.90
C ILE A 649 -6.65 8.21 14.36
N GLY A 650 -7.91 8.50 14.77
CA GLY A 650 -8.62 9.75 14.49
C GLY A 650 -9.86 9.64 13.61
N PHE A 651 -10.27 8.46 13.13
CA PHE A 651 -11.42 8.29 12.22
C PHE A 651 -12.77 8.42 12.91
N ARG A 652 -13.16 9.65 13.26
CA ARG A 652 -14.47 9.95 13.88
C ARG A 652 -15.65 9.80 12.93
N ASN A 653 -15.42 9.60 11.63
CA ASN A 653 -16.44 9.26 10.62
C ASN A 653 -16.93 7.81 10.72
N VAL A 654 -16.34 6.98 11.59
CA VAL A 654 -16.79 5.62 11.88
C VAL A 654 -18.03 5.65 12.75
N ILE A 655 -19.10 5.00 12.27
CA ILE A 655 -20.37 4.76 12.96
C ILE A 655 -20.41 3.28 13.33
N VAL A 656 -20.77 2.94 14.56
CA VAL A 656 -20.90 1.55 15.00
C VAL A 656 -22.32 1.06 14.75
N MET A 657 -22.47 -0.14 14.18
CA MET A 657 -23.78 -0.74 13.93
C MET A 657 -23.92 -2.08 14.65
N ILE A 658 -25.01 -2.22 15.41
CA ILE A 658 -25.33 -3.42 16.18
C ILE A 658 -26.22 -4.35 15.35
N PRO A 659 -25.77 -5.58 15.03
CA PRO A 659 -26.54 -6.57 14.30
C PRO A 659 -27.48 -7.36 15.24
N PHE A 660 -28.54 -7.90 14.67
CA PHE A 660 -29.44 -8.90 15.26
C PHE A 660 -29.93 -8.57 16.68
N CYS A 661 -30.27 -7.30 16.90
CA CYS A 661 -30.79 -6.80 18.17
C CYS A 661 -32.31 -6.99 18.23
N ARG A 662 -32.77 -7.93 19.04
CA ARG A 662 -34.15 -8.44 19.01
C ARG A 662 -35.16 -7.57 19.76
N THR A 663 -34.71 -6.91 20.84
CA THR A 663 -35.60 -6.12 21.71
C THR A 663 -34.94 -4.83 22.17
N PRO A 664 -35.75 -3.80 22.54
CA PRO A 664 -35.22 -2.58 23.15
C PRO A 664 -34.44 -2.81 24.46
N ALA A 665 -34.81 -3.82 25.24
CA ALA A 665 -34.10 -4.19 26.46
C ALA A 665 -32.73 -4.79 26.16
N GLU A 666 -32.60 -5.54 25.08
CA GLU A 666 -31.34 -6.06 24.57
C GLU A 666 -30.44 -4.91 24.11
N ALA A 667 -30.99 -3.92 23.39
CA ALA A 667 -30.30 -2.71 23.00
C ALA A 667 -29.71 -1.97 24.23
N ASP A 668 -30.49 -1.81 25.30
CA ASP A 668 -29.99 -1.17 26.53
C ASP A 668 -28.78 -1.94 27.13
N ARG A 669 -28.79 -3.28 27.09
CA ARG A 669 -27.68 -4.11 27.58
C ARG A 669 -26.43 -3.95 26.74
N VAL A 670 -26.55 -3.98 25.42
CA VAL A 670 -25.41 -3.85 24.50
C VAL A 670 -24.79 -2.45 24.59
N LEU A 671 -25.62 -1.39 24.58
CA LEU A 671 -25.13 -0.02 24.74
C LEU A 671 -24.45 0.19 26.09
N GLY A 672 -24.99 -0.45 27.16
CA GLY A 672 -24.38 -0.45 28.48
C GLY A 672 -23.02 -1.16 28.48
N GLU A 673 -22.87 -2.25 27.73
CA GLU A 673 -21.59 -2.98 27.59
C GLU A 673 -20.57 -2.17 26.80
N MET A 674 -20.98 -1.56 25.67
CA MET A 674 -20.14 -0.64 24.91
C MET A 674 -19.61 0.53 25.77
N GLY A 675 -20.51 1.12 26.58
CA GLY A 675 -20.16 2.21 27.50
C GLY A 675 -19.11 1.80 28.53
N ARG A 676 -19.14 0.55 29.06
CA ARG A 676 -18.11 0.03 29.97
C ARG A 676 -16.72 -0.01 29.34
N HIS A 677 -16.65 -0.17 28.02
CA HIS A 677 -15.40 -0.22 27.25
C HIS A 677 -15.07 1.13 26.59
N GLY A 678 -15.75 2.22 26.98
CA GLY A 678 -15.47 3.59 26.56
C GLY A 678 -16.16 4.03 25.26
N LEU A 679 -16.97 3.15 24.62
CA LEU A 679 -17.76 3.50 23.44
C LEU A 679 -19.17 3.95 23.87
N GLU A 680 -19.27 5.16 24.38
CA GLU A 680 -20.54 5.75 24.82
C GLU A 680 -21.17 6.55 23.69
N ARG A 681 -22.44 6.25 23.36
CA ARG A 681 -23.21 6.96 22.34
C ARG A 681 -23.25 8.46 22.61
N GLY A 682 -22.93 9.28 21.61
CA GLY A 682 -22.86 10.74 21.70
C GLY A 682 -21.54 11.30 22.21
N ARG A 683 -20.71 10.48 22.90
CA ARG A 683 -19.36 10.88 23.30
C ARG A 683 -18.47 10.98 22.07
N GLU A 684 -17.66 12.05 21.95
CA GLU A 684 -16.84 12.31 20.76
C GLU A 684 -17.60 12.15 19.43
N ALA A 685 -18.90 12.57 19.45
CA ALA A 685 -19.82 12.45 18.33
C ALA A 685 -20.02 10.99 17.82
N LEU A 686 -19.81 9.98 18.67
CA LEU A 686 -20.08 8.59 18.31
C LEU A 686 -21.56 8.39 18.01
N GLN A 687 -21.88 7.95 16.80
CA GLN A 687 -23.20 7.48 16.42
C GLN A 687 -23.23 5.96 16.50
N VAL A 688 -24.36 5.43 16.98
CA VAL A 688 -24.61 3.99 17.02
C VAL A 688 -25.90 3.70 16.26
N TYR A 689 -25.79 2.86 15.23
CA TYR A 689 -26.91 2.39 14.41
C TYR A 689 -27.34 0.98 14.83
N VAL A 690 -28.56 0.63 14.49
CA VAL A 690 -29.05 -0.75 14.60
C VAL A 690 -29.31 -1.32 13.20
N MET A 691 -28.93 -2.57 12.97
CA MET A 691 -29.33 -3.28 11.78
C MET A 691 -30.79 -3.75 11.95
N ALA A 692 -31.67 -3.21 11.11
CA ALA A 692 -33.09 -3.56 11.12
C ALA A 692 -33.32 -4.79 10.24
N GLU A 693 -33.18 -5.94 10.86
CA GLU A 693 -33.21 -7.24 10.18
C GLU A 693 -34.12 -8.27 10.90
N VAL A 694 -34.62 -7.91 12.08
CA VAL A 694 -35.60 -8.68 12.82
C VAL A 694 -36.94 -7.96 12.75
N PRO A 695 -38.09 -8.64 12.49
CA PRO A 695 -39.41 -7.99 12.42
C PRO A 695 -39.76 -7.10 13.62
N SER A 696 -39.26 -7.43 14.81
CA SER A 696 -39.43 -6.60 16.02
C SER A 696 -38.80 -5.20 15.87
N ASN A 697 -37.70 -5.06 15.12
CA ASN A 697 -37.08 -3.74 14.86
C ASN A 697 -38.04 -2.80 14.11
N VAL A 698 -38.90 -3.37 13.27
CA VAL A 698 -39.93 -2.61 12.52
C VAL A 698 -41.12 -2.29 13.39
N ILE A 699 -41.61 -3.26 14.17
CA ILE A 699 -42.80 -3.14 15.01
C ILE A 699 -42.53 -2.14 16.13
N GLU A 700 -41.35 -2.22 16.78
CA GLU A 700 -40.95 -1.36 17.90
C GLU A 700 -39.97 -0.24 17.45
N ALA A 701 -40.02 0.18 16.18
CA ALA A 701 -39.06 1.12 15.61
C ALA A 701 -38.93 2.43 16.39
N ALA A 702 -40.05 2.94 16.99
CA ALA A 702 -40.01 4.13 17.82
C ALA A 702 -39.17 3.95 19.09
N GLU A 703 -39.20 2.76 19.71
CA GLU A 703 -38.40 2.45 20.90
C GLU A 703 -36.90 2.26 20.55
N PHE A 704 -36.61 1.65 19.42
CA PHE A 704 -35.24 1.55 18.89
C PHE A 704 -34.72 2.95 18.54
N ALA A 705 -35.52 3.84 17.93
CA ALA A 705 -35.11 5.19 17.54
C ALA A 705 -34.71 6.09 18.73
N ARG A 706 -35.14 5.80 19.94
CA ARG A 706 -34.70 6.49 21.18
C ARG A 706 -33.29 6.07 21.58
N ARG A 707 -32.88 4.84 21.24
CA ARG A 707 -31.62 4.19 21.63
C ARG A 707 -30.54 4.34 20.60
N PHE A 708 -30.91 4.37 19.34
CA PHE A 708 -30.00 4.42 18.21
C PHE A 708 -30.11 5.73 17.42
N ASP A 709 -29.02 6.08 16.71
CA ASP A 709 -28.94 7.29 15.89
C ASP A 709 -29.44 7.09 14.45
N GLY A 710 -29.58 5.84 14.03
CA GLY A 710 -30.05 5.47 12.70
C GLY A 710 -30.32 3.98 12.56
N PHE A 711 -30.86 3.63 11.42
CA PHE A 711 -31.18 2.26 11.04
C PHE A 711 -30.52 1.88 9.72
N SER A 712 -30.07 0.65 9.60
CA SER A 712 -29.68 0.06 8.33
C SER A 712 -30.45 -1.23 8.11
N ILE A 713 -31.18 -1.34 7.01
CA ILE A 713 -32.01 -2.50 6.71
C ILE A 713 -31.12 -3.64 6.24
N GLY A 714 -31.09 -4.74 7.01
CA GLY A 714 -30.55 -6.04 6.61
C GLY A 714 -31.61 -6.86 5.88
N SER A 715 -31.83 -6.57 4.58
CA SER A 715 -32.96 -7.15 3.85
C SER A 715 -32.95 -8.66 3.76
N ASN A 716 -31.78 -9.30 3.79
CA ASN A 716 -31.68 -10.76 3.73
C ASN A 716 -32.30 -11.41 4.96
N ASP A 717 -31.82 -11.06 6.15
CA ASP A 717 -32.37 -11.63 7.40
C ASP A 717 -33.80 -11.16 7.67
N LEU A 718 -34.13 -9.90 7.34
CA LEU A 718 -35.51 -9.41 7.44
C LEU A 718 -36.48 -10.23 6.57
N THR A 719 -36.09 -10.57 5.34
CA THR A 719 -36.88 -11.39 4.43
C THR A 719 -37.03 -12.82 4.97
N GLN A 720 -35.92 -13.41 5.38
CA GLN A 720 -35.88 -14.76 5.95
C GLN A 720 -36.84 -14.89 7.15
N LEU A 721 -36.74 -13.93 8.08
CA LEU A 721 -37.52 -13.98 9.30
C LEU A 721 -39.00 -13.57 9.10
N ALA A 722 -39.24 -12.64 8.16
CA ALA A 722 -40.61 -12.20 7.86
C ALA A 722 -41.42 -13.28 7.10
N LEU A 723 -40.76 -14.07 6.24
CA LEU A 723 -41.39 -15.11 5.45
C LEU A 723 -41.26 -16.52 6.09
N GLY A 724 -40.40 -16.65 7.09
CA GLY A 724 -40.12 -17.97 7.70
C GLY A 724 -39.41 -18.93 6.73
N VAL A 725 -38.50 -18.42 5.90
CA VAL A 725 -37.84 -19.14 4.84
C VAL A 725 -36.33 -19.10 5.08
N ASP A 726 -35.68 -20.24 5.10
CA ASP A 726 -34.26 -20.34 5.12
C ASP A 726 -33.69 -20.02 3.71
N ARG A 727 -32.90 -18.95 3.62
CA ARG A 727 -32.27 -18.47 2.35
C ARG A 727 -31.29 -19.48 1.75
N ASP A 728 -30.67 -20.30 2.59
CA ASP A 728 -29.68 -21.30 2.19
C ASP A 728 -30.34 -22.64 1.75
N SER A 729 -31.65 -22.76 1.90
CA SER A 729 -32.41 -23.93 1.46
C SER A 729 -32.70 -23.91 -0.03
N ALA A 730 -32.01 -24.73 -0.80
CA ALA A 730 -32.24 -24.88 -2.25
C ALA A 730 -33.70 -25.18 -2.60
N ARG A 731 -34.44 -25.91 -1.72
CA ARG A 731 -35.85 -26.26 -1.92
C ARG A 731 -36.80 -25.07 -1.76
N LEU A 732 -36.44 -24.12 -0.88
CA LEU A 732 -37.27 -22.96 -0.53
C LEU A 732 -36.81 -21.66 -1.20
N ALA A 733 -35.72 -21.68 -1.97
CA ALA A 733 -35.15 -20.48 -2.62
C ALA A 733 -36.19 -19.69 -3.44
N HIS A 734 -37.15 -20.36 -4.06
CA HIS A 734 -38.23 -19.75 -4.81
C HIS A 734 -39.22 -18.92 -3.97
N LEU A 735 -39.26 -19.12 -2.65
CA LEU A 735 -40.06 -18.36 -1.69
C LEU A 735 -39.31 -17.13 -1.11
N PHE A 736 -37.99 -17.16 -1.24
CA PHE A 736 -37.15 -16.07 -0.76
C PHE A 736 -37.14 -14.92 -1.78
N ASP A 737 -38.00 -13.94 -1.59
CA ASP A 737 -38.05 -12.74 -2.44
C ASP A 737 -38.19 -11.46 -1.60
N GLU A 738 -37.12 -10.67 -1.57
CA GLU A 738 -37.08 -9.37 -0.88
C GLU A 738 -38.08 -8.36 -1.46
N ARG A 739 -38.58 -8.58 -2.68
CA ARG A 739 -39.62 -7.75 -3.34
C ARG A 739 -41.04 -8.12 -2.88
N SER A 740 -41.19 -9.13 -2.03
CA SER A 740 -42.51 -9.56 -1.56
C SER A 740 -43.30 -8.39 -0.95
N PRO A 741 -44.62 -8.38 -1.10
CA PRO A 741 -45.48 -7.33 -0.52
C PRO A 741 -45.27 -7.18 1.00
N THR A 742 -44.99 -8.27 1.71
CA THR A 742 -44.71 -8.31 3.15
C THR A 742 -43.47 -7.50 3.50
N VAL A 743 -42.33 -7.79 2.85
CA VAL A 743 -41.06 -7.10 3.08
C VAL A 743 -41.17 -5.62 2.71
N ARG A 744 -41.77 -5.30 1.58
CA ARG A 744 -42.00 -3.89 1.18
C ARG A 744 -42.89 -3.14 2.17
N LYS A 745 -43.87 -3.80 2.80
CA LYS A 745 -44.70 -3.19 3.84
C LYS A 745 -43.89 -2.94 5.11
N LEU A 746 -43.10 -3.88 5.55
CA LEU A 746 -42.21 -3.72 6.72
C LEU A 746 -41.24 -2.55 6.50
N ILE A 747 -40.61 -2.46 5.33
CA ILE A 747 -39.71 -1.35 5.00
C ILE A 747 -40.42 0.02 5.10
N ARG A 748 -41.62 0.16 4.52
CA ARG A 748 -42.38 1.39 4.63
C ARG A 748 -42.76 1.74 6.06
N MET A 749 -43.12 0.75 6.88
CA MET A 749 -43.43 0.97 8.31
C MET A 749 -42.20 1.45 9.06
N LEU A 750 -41.03 0.84 8.83
CA LEU A 750 -39.77 1.28 9.44
C LEU A 750 -39.45 2.74 9.08
N LEU A 751 -39.44 3.04 7.76
CA LEU A 751 -39.19 4.38 7.25
C LEU A 751 -40.07 5.44 7.90
N ALA A 752 -41.42 5.18 7.95
CA ALA A 752 -42.37 6.10 8.55
C ALA A 752 -42.11 6.33 10.05
N SER A 753 -41.82 5.26 10.81
CA SER A 753 -41.58 5.36 12.25
C SER A 753 -40.25 6.02 12.61
N ALA A 754 -39.17 5.63 11.90
CA ALA A 754 -37.85 6.18 12.12
C ALA A 754 -37.77 7.65 11.74
N HIS A 755 -38.34 8.02 10.59
CA HIS A 755 -38.41 9.41 10.16
C HIS A 755 -39.24 10.29 11.07
N ALA A 756 -40.36 9.75 11.63
CA ALA A 756 -41.14 10.47 12.65
C ALA A 756 -40.33 10.77 13.92
N ALA A 757 -39.34 9.89 14.22
CA ALA A 757 -38.39 10.09 15.32
C ALA A 757 -37.12 10.87 14.91
N GLY A 758 -37.03 11.36 13.67
CA GLY A 758 -35.87 12.12 13.16
C GLY A 758 -34.60 11.25 12.90
N ARG A 759 -34.78 9.94 12.69
CA ARG A 759 -33.67 9.03 12.47
C ARG A 759 -33.56 8.64 11.00
N PRO A 760 -32.31 8.66 10.42
CA PRO A 760 -32.08 8.20 9.07
C PRO A 760 -32.22 6.68 8.96
N VAL A 761 -32.58 6.22 7.76
CA VAL A 761 -32.70 4.81 7.43
C VAL A 761 -31.97 4.52 6.13
N GLY A 762 -30.98 3.64 6.19
CA GLY A 762 -30.30 3.09 5.04
C GLY A 762 -30.66 1.62 4.79
N ILE A 763 -30.15 1.09 3.70
CA ILE A 763 -30.19 -0.35 3.38
C ILE A 763 -28.81 -0.84 2.98
N CYS A 764 -28.42 -2.04 3.43
CA CYS A 764 -27.15 -2.66 3.10
C CYS A 764 -27.27 -4.12 2.58
N GLY A 765 -28.48 -4.61 2.34
CA GLY A 765 -28.70 -5.90 1.70
C GLY A 765 -28.35 -5.88 0.21
N GLN A 766 -28.32 -7.07 -0.41
CA GLN A 766 -27.91 -7.22 -1.82
C GLN A 766 -28.99 -6.82 -2.82
N ALA A 767 -30.26 -6.87 -2.44
CA ALA A 767 -31.37 -6.64 -3.34
C ALA A 767 -31.29 -5.37 -4.21
N PRO A 768 -30.86 -4.19 -3.70
CA PRO A 768 -30.74 -2.99 -4.53
C PRO A 768 -29.65 -3.12 -5.60
N SER A 769 -28.60 -3.89 -5.37
CA SER A 769 -27.52 -4.16 -6.35
C SER A 769 -28.01 -5.08 -7.48
N ASP A 770 -28.73 -6.15 -7.10
CA ASP A 770 -29.12 -7.22 -8.03
C ASP A 770 -30.42 -6.91 -8.78
N LYS A 771 -31.33 -6.15 -8.13
CA LYS A 771 -32.70 -5.88 -8.59
C LYS A 771 -32.96 -4.39 -8.72
N PRO A 772 -32.69 -3.75 -9.85
CA PRO A 772 -32.86 -2.29 -10.06
C PRO A 772 -34.22 -1.74 -9.66
N GLU A 773 -35.29 -2.51 -9.90
CA GLU A 773 -36.67 -2.12 -9.50
C GLU A 773 -36.83 -1.98 -7.98
N PHE A 774 -36.04 -2.72 -7.21
CA PHE A 774 -36.07 -2.60 -5.76
C PHE A 774 -35.42 -1.31 -5.28
N ALA A 775 -34.35 -0.87 -5.94
CA ALA A 775 -33.74 0.43 -5.71
C ALA A 775 -34.76 1.57 -6.02
N ARG A 776 -35.48 1.51 -7.16
CA ARG A 776 -36.55 2.46 -7.47
C ARG A 776 -37.64 2.48 -6.39
N PHE A 777 -38.07 1.31 -5.90
CA PHE A 777 -39.04 1.22 -4.78
C PHE A 777 -38.52 1.93 -3.52
N LEU A 778 -37.26 1.74 -3.14
CA LEU A 778 -36.65 2.33 -1.96
C LEU A 778 -36.62 3.87 -2.05
N VAL A 779 -36.24 4.41 -3.22
CA VAL A 779 -36.24 5.86 -3.47
C VAL A 779 -37.65 6.44 -3.34
N ARG A 780 -38.67 5.79 -3.94
CA ARG A 780 -40.08 6.19 -3.80
C ARG A 780 -40.56 6.11 -2.34
N ALA A 781 -40.09 5.12 -1.60
CA ALA A 781 -40.44 4.96 -0.19
C ALA A 781 -39.74 5.97 0.73
N GLY A 782 -38.76 6.69 0.23
CA GLY A 782 -38.11 7.77 0.94
C GLY A 782 -36.87 7.36 1.73
N ILE A 783 -36.13 6.34 1.30
CA ILE A 783 -34.89 5.93 1.95
C ILE A 783 -33.82 7.01 1.93
N ASP A 784 -32.97 7.10 2.96
CA ASP A 784 -31.93 8.13 3.08
C ASP A 784 -30.59 7.67 2.42
N SER A 785 -30.28 6.38 2.47
CA SER A 785 -29.08 5.83 1.82
C SER A 785 -29.30 4.42 1.29
N ILE A 786 -28.60 4.12 0.19
CA ILE A 786 -28.56 2.78 -0.41
C ILE A 786 -27.09 2.36 -0.52
N SER A 787 -26.75 1.28 0.16
CA SER A 787 -25.41 0.69 0.07
C SER A 787 -25.40 -0.46 -0.93
N LEU A 788 -24.44 -0.42 -1.85
CA LEU A 788 -24.36 -1.27 -3.03
C LEU A 788 -23.05 -2.06 -3.05
N ASN A 789 -23.06 -3.14 -3.79
CA ASN A 789 -21.80 -3.76 -4.20
C ASN A 789 -21.08 -2.83 -5.19
N PRO A 790 -19.74 -2.74 -5.14
CA PRO A 790 -18.98 -1.78 -5.97
C PRO A 790 -19.29 -1.86 -7.47
N ASP A 791 -19.48 -3.04 -8.02
CA ASP A 791 -19.79 -3.33 -9.43
C ASP A 791 -21.13 -2.78 -9.91
N SER A 792 -22.09 -2.59 -9.00
CA SER A 792 -23.44 -2.11 -9.33
C SER A 792 -23.62 -0.59 -9.15
N VAL A 793 -22.64 0.10 -8.57
CA VAL A 793 -22.74 1.50 -8.15
C VAL A 793 -23.15 2.42 -9.29
N LEU A 794 -22.42 2.42 -10.41
CA LEU A 794 -22.66 3.38 -11.50
C LEU A 794 -24.04 3.20 -12.11
N ARG A 795 -24.42 1.94 -12.40
CA ARG A 795 -25.74 1.62 -12.94
C ARG A 795 -26.88 2.06 -12.02
N ILE A 796 -26.71 1.89 -10.71
CA ILE A 796 -27.78 2.23 -9.75
C ILE A 796 -27.83 3.72 -9.45
N ILE A 797 -26.70 4.45 -9.50
CA ILE A 797 -26.70 5.91 -9.36
C ILE A 797 -27.55 6.57 -10.45
N GLU A 798 -27.35 6.20 -11.71
CA GLU A 798 -28.15 6.70 -12.84
C GLU A 798 -29.64 6.44 -12.64
N LEU A 799 -29.98 5.21 -12.27
CA LEU A 799 -31.36 4.81 -12.01
C LEU A 799 -32.00 5.59 -10.83
N VAL A 800 -31.23 5.84 -9.77
CA VAL A 800 -31.68 6.63 -8.61
C VAL A 800 -31.92 8.08 -9.02
N ALA A 801 -31.02 8.67 -9.82
CA ALA A 801 -31.17 10.02 -10.33
C ALA A 801 -32.40 10.18 -11.23
N GLU A 802 -32.66 9.22 -12.14
CA GLU A 802 -33.88 9.16 -12.96
C GLU A 802 -35.14 9.11 -12.11
N GLU A 803 -35.17 8.23 -11.10
CA GLU A 803 -36.32 8.06 -10.22
C GLU A 803 -36.59 9.31 -9.37
N GLU A 804 -35.52 9.98 -8.92
CA GLU A 804 -35.62 11.23 -8.16
C GLU A 804 -36.11 12.39 -9.03
N ALA A 805 -35.70 12.44 -10.31
CA ALA A 805 -36.18 13.43 -11.26
C ALA A 805 -37.69 13.23 -11.58
N ALA A 806 -38.10 11.96 -11.72
CA ALA A 806 -39.51 11.61 -12.01
C ALA A 806 -40.43 11.86 -10.77
N ASN A 807 -39.91 11.77 -9.56
CA ASN A 807 -40.63 11.90 -8.30
C ASN A 807 -39.97 12.91 -7.36
N PRO A 808 -40.00 14.23 -7.65
CA PRO A 808 -39.45 15.24 -6.79
C PRO A 808 -40.15 15.20 -5.44
N ARG A 809 -39.42 14.86 -4.38
CA ARG A 809 -39.97 14.90 -3.00
C ARG A 809 -40.38 16.31 -2.66
N ALA A 810 -41.66 16.54 -2.35
CA ALA A 810 -42.12 17.78 -1.79
C ALA A 810 -41.41 18.03 -0.46
N GLY A 811 -40.47 18.96 -0.47
CA GLY A 811 -39.93 19.70 0.68
C GLY A 811 -39.75 18.95 1.98
N ARG A 812 -38.80 17.99 2.08
CA ARG A 812 -38.27 17.64 3.40
C ARG A 812 -37.11 18.60 3.70
N PRO A 813 -37.08 19.27 4.85
CA PRO A 813 -35.86 19.95 5.29
C PRO A 813 -34.76 18.88 5.40
N GLU A 814 -33.57 19.18 4.88
CA GLU A 814 -32.39 18.34 5.13
C GLU A 814 -32.29 18.10 6.63
N PRO A 815 -32.11 16.86 7.10
CA PRO A 815 -31.85 16.62 8.50
C PRO A 815 -30.66 17.49 8.86
N HIS A 816 -30.80 18.31 9.91
CA HIS A 816 -29.74 19.13 10.47
C HIS A 816 -28.68 18.21 11.08
N ASP A 817 -27.90 17.61 10.23
CA ASP A 817 -26.77 16.80 10.62
C ASP A 817 -25.58 17.72 10.94
N ARG A 818 -25.33 17.92 12.24
CA ARG A 818 -24.16 18.68 12.69
C ARG A 818 -22.84 18.08 12.20
N ASN A 819 -22.82 16.76 11.96
CA ASN A 819 -21.65 16.06 11.44
C ASN A 819 -21.53 16.23 9.92
N GLY A 820 -22.65 16.25 9.16
CA GLY A 820 -22.62 16.46 7.71
C GLY A 820 -22.04 17.82 7.31
N ARG A 821 -22.30 18.88 8.10
CA ARG A 821 -21.66 20.20 7.86
C ARG A 821 -20.17 20.20 8.10
N ARG A 822 -19.69 19.41 9.07
CA ARG A 822 -18.27 19.27 9.36
C ARG A 822 -17.60 18.42 8.27
N ALA A 823 -18.20 17.30 7.88
CA ALA A 823 -17.73 16.47 6.78
C ALA A 823 -17.69 17.21 5.43
N ASP A 824 -18.70 18.04 5.12
CA ASP A 824 -18.69 18.88 3.92
C ASP A 824 -17.65 20.01 4.00
N ALA A 825 -17.35 20.53 5.17
CA ALA A 825 -16.29 21.52 5.37
C ALA A 825 -14.91 20.87 5.20
N ASP A 826 -14.69 19.72 5.84
CA ASP A 826 -13.47 18.95 5.76
C ASP A 826 -13.24 18.45 4.31
N ARG A 827 -14.30 18.00 3.63
CA ARG A 827 -14.24 17.60 2.22
C ARG A 827 -13.82 18.75 1.31
N ARG A 828 -14.41 19.94 1.46
CA ARG A 828 -14.03 21.15 0.70
C ARG A 828 -12.61 21.60 0.98
N GLU A 829 -12.14 21.43 2.21
CA GLU A 829 -10.76 21.74 2.57
C GLU A 829 -9.79 20.75 1.94
N ILE A 830 -10.09 19.45 1.98
CA ILE A 830 -9.30 18.41 1.31
C ILE A 830 -9.33 18.60 -0.21
N GLU A 831 -10.49 18.90 -0.81
CA GLU A 831 -10.60 19.19 -2.25
C GLU A 831 -9.83 20.47 -2.62
N ARG A 832 -9.86 21.51 -1.78
CA ARG A 832 -9.03 22.72 -1.98
C ARG A 832 -7.55 22.42 -1.92
N GLN A 833 -7.11 21.59 -0.98
CA GLN A 833 -5.71 21.18 -0.88
C GLN A 833 -5.27 20.34 -2.10
N ARG A 834 -6.17 19.54 -2.67
CA ARG A 834 -5.93 18.75 -3.88
C ARG A 834 -5.88 19.61 -5.17
N THR A 835 -6.58 20.74 -5.19
CA THR A 835 -6.74 21.61 -6.39
C THR A 835 -5.91 22.87 -6.37
N LEU A 836 -5.14 23.14 -5.31
CA LEU A 836 -4.23 24.28 -5.27
C LEU A 836 -3.09 24.04 -6.27
N PRO A 837 -2.95 24.92 -7.31
CA PRO A 837 -1.77 24.89 -8.14
C PRO A 837 -0.55 25.20 -7.28
N ALA A 838 0.50 24.45 -7.47
CA ALA A 838 1.79 24.70 -6.85
C ALA A 838 2.25 26.13 -7.21
N THR A 839 2.14 27.06 -6.29
CA THR A 839 2.79 28.37 -6.37
C THR A 839 4.16 28.31 -5.73
#